data_e4458bb72196ca0e658b86a523229fcb
#
_entry.id   e4458bb72196ca0e658b86a523229fcb
#
_cell.length_a   1.000
_cell.length_b   1.000
_cell.length_c   1.000
_cell.angle_alpha   90.00
_cell.angle_beta   90.00
_cell.angle_gamma   90.00
#
_symmetry.space_group_name_H-M   'P 1'
#
loop_
_entity.id
_entity.type
_entity.pdbx_description
1 polymer ?
#
loop_
_entity_poly.entity_id
_entity_poly.type
_entity_poly.pdbx_seq_one_letter_code
_entity_poly.pdbx_strand_id
1 'polypeptide(L)'
;CVSCLVGSEMCIRDRAISYRVHQGFAHADVALSAGVQIMARSDLGASGVLFTLDTESGFRDAVFITASYGLGETVVQGSVNPDEFYLYKPALRAGHDPVLRRNRGSKAIEMVYSGKAGGGVETRPVDESRRQQFSITDEQAIELARQALIIEDHYGKPMDIEWALDGASGKLYIVQARPETVKSRSGGNVVERYRLREEGEVLCEGRSIGQRIGSGRARVIQSIEQMDEVGAGDVLVTDMTDPDWEPIMKRAAAIVTNRGGRTCHAAIIARELGIPAVVGCGDASERIPDGAGVTVSCAEGDTGFVYDGELAFEIQSDALDDMPEPPLKIMMNVGNPDRAFDFAQIPNAGVGLARLEFIINRMIGVHPKALLNFDQLDEETRKQVERKIAGYADPVSFYVNRLAEGIATIAAAFAPAPVIVRLSDFKSNEYANLIGGRQYEPQEENPMLGFRGASRFVSKEFRDCFELECRAMRKVRENMGLGNVWAMIPFVRTPEEGRQVIEVMREFGLEQGKHGLRIIMMCELPSNALLADQFLDIFDGFSIGSNDLTQLTLGLDRDSGLIAHLFDERQDAVKMLLSMAIKACRERGKYVGICGQGPSDHPELARWLLEEGIESMSLNPDTVVDTWLMLASASR
;
A
#
# COMPACT_ATOMS: atom_id res chain seq x y z
N CYS A 1 31.13 -17.14 31.93
CA CYS A 1 32.05 -16.04 31.65
C CYS A 1 31.54 -15.20 30.48
N VAL A 2 30.67 -14.21 30.78
CA VAL A 2 30.09 -13.31 29.76
C VAL A 2 31.18 -12.53 29.02
N SER A 3 32.26 -12.14 29.67
CA SER A 3 33.38 -11.42 29.04
C SER A 3 34.17 -12.26 28.03
N CYS A 4 34.21 -13.57 28.18
CA CYS A 4 34.89 -14.44 27.21
C CYS A 4 34.04 -14.65 25.93
N LEU A 5 32.70 -14.75 26.07
CA LEU A 5 31.78 -14.88 24.93
C LEU A 5 31.73 -13.59 24.10
N VAL A 6 31.59 -12.43 24.73
CA VAL A 6 31.55 -11.14 24.02
C VAL A 6 32.90 -10.83 23.35
N GLY A 7 34.01 -11.11 24.00
CA GLY A 7 35.35 -10.92 23.40
C GLY A 7 35.62 -11.86 22.23
N SER A 8 35.21 -13.12 22.30
CA SER A 8 35.45 -14.10 21.24
C SER A 8 34.55 -13.89 20.03
N GLU A 9 33.27 -13.59 20.24
CA GLU A 9 32.29 -13.45 19.16
C GLU A 9 32.47 -12.17 18.31
N MET A 10 32.83 -11.06 18.93
CA MET A 10 32.88 -9.76 18.23
C MET A 10 34.30 -9.33 17.82
N CYS A 11 35.35 -9.73 18.56
CA CYS A 11 36.71 -9.27 18.28
C CYS A 11 37.56 -10.26 17.50
N ILE A 12 37.29 -11.56 17.57
CA ILE A 12 38.12 -12.63 16.99
C ILE A 12 37.37 -13.48 15.95
N ARG A 13 36.13 -13.17 15.61
CA ARG A 13 35.51 -13.79 14.43
C ARG A 13 36.33 -13.48 13.17
N ASP A 14 36.50 -14.44 12.31
CA ASP A 14 37.26 -14.35 11.06
C ASP A 14 36.85 -13.13 10.23
N ARG A 15 35.57 -12.78 10.20
CA ARG A 15 35.04 -11.59 9.53
C ARG A 15 35.56 -10.28 10.11
N ALA A 16 35.60 -10.14 11.44
CA ALA A 16 36.09 -8.93 12.10
C ALA A 16 37.60 -8.77 11.89
N ILE A 17 38.32 -9.87 11.85
CA ILE A 17 39.76 -9.88 11.54
C ILE A 17 39.98 -9.50 10.07
N SER A 18 39.30 -10.18 9.15
CA SER A 18 39.36 -9.88 7.71
C SER A 18 39.01 -8.44 7.39
N TYR A 19 37.95 -7.88 7.99
CA TYR A 19 37.54 -6.50 7.78
C TYR A 19 38.63 -5.53 8.24
N ARG A 20 39.19 -5.71 9.44
CA ARG A 20 40.29 -4.84 9.95
C ARG A 20 41.52 -4.92 9.04
N VAL A 21 41.89 -6.12 8.60
CA VAL A 21 43.04 -6.32 7.70
C VAL A 21 42.77 -5.62 6.36
N HIS A 22 41.58 -5.79 5.79
CA HIS A 22 41.21 -5.17 4.52
C HIS A 22 41.17 -3.64 4.59
N GLN A 23 40.71 -3.09 5.72
CA GLN A 23 40.64 -1.63 5.95
C GLN A 23 41.96 -1.03 6.48
N GLY A 24 42.98 -1.85 6.72
CA GLY A 24 44.27 -1.39 7.22
C GLY A 24 44.28 -0.94 8.69
N PHE A 25 43.29 -1.37 9.50
CA PHE A 25 43.22 -1.04 10.91
C PHE A 25 44.13 -1.95 11.75
N ALA A 26 44.97 -1.39 12.59
CA ALA A 26 45.75 -2.17 13.55
C ALA A 26 44.82 -2.82 14.59
N HIS A 27 44.99 -4.11 14.82
CA HIS A 27 44.12 -4.85 15.76
C HIS A 27 44.12 -4.27 17.18
N ALA A 28 45.24 -3.67 17.59
CA ALA A 28 45.42 -3.06 18.93
C ALA A 28 44.67 -1.71 19.08
N ASP A 29 44.35 -1.05 17.97
CA ASP A 29 43.72 0.28 17.98
C ASP A 29 42.20 0.22 17.97
N VAL A 30 41.62 -0.97 17.82
CA VAL A 30 40.19 -1.18 17.81
C VAL A 30 39.73 -1.61 19.20
N ALA A 31 38.98 -0.73 19.86
CA ALA A 31 38.35 -0.99 21.15
C ALA A 31 36.83 -1.21 20.96
N LEU A 32 36.27 -2.17 21.69
CA LEU A 32 34.86 -2.44 21.76
C LEU A 32 34.37 -2.39 23.20
N SER A 33 33.36 -1.60 23.49
CA SER A 33 32.70 -1.60 24.80
C SER A 33 31.69 -2.75 24.88
N ALA A 34 31.63 -3.42 26.02
CA ALA A 34 30.65 -4.47 26.30
C ALA A 34 29.71 -4.03 27.43
N GLY A 35 28.43 -3.95 27.17
CA GLY A 35 27.38 -3.69 28.15
C GLY A 35 26.70 -4.98 28.60
N VAL A 36 26.42 -5.11 29.90
CA VAL A 36 25.62 -6.22 30.44
C VAL A 36 24.24 -5.68 30.80
N GLN A 37 23.21 -6.24 30.19
CA GLN A 37 21.82 -5.82 30.40
C GLN A 37 20.97 -6.98 30.92
N ILE A 38 19.85 -6.64 31.57
CA ILE A 38 18.85 -7.63 31.98
C ILE A 38 18.19 -8.21 30.71
N MET A 39 18.05 -9.53 30.67
CA MET A 39 17.40 -10.24 29.56
C MET A 39 15.90 -10.00 29.60
N ALA A 40 15.35 -9.44 28.51
CA ALA A 40 13.91 -9.41 28.30
C ALA A 40 13.42 -10.80 27.88
N ARG A 41 12.35 -11.30 28.52
CA ARG A 41 11.79 -12.64 28.25
C ARG A 41 10.83 -12.62 27.07
N SER A 42 11.35 -12.24 25.90
CA SER A 42 10.56 -12.25 24.64
C SER A 42 10.23 -13.66 24.16
N ASP A 43 10.95 -14.67 24.62
CA ASP A 43 10.60 -16.09 24.43
C ASP A 43 9.20 -16.45 24.96
N LEU A 44 8.68 -15.67 25.91
CA LEU A 44 7.32 -15.78 26.45
C LEU A 44 6.37 -14.70 25.89
N GLY A 45 6.85 -13.82 25.04
CA GLY A 45 6.16 -12.68 24.48
C GLY A 45 6.35 -12.54 22.98
N ALA A 46 6.86 -11.38 22.56
CA ALA A 46 7.12 -11.05 21.18
C ALA A 46 8.38 -10.19 21.05
N SER A 47 8.89 -10.09 19.84
CA SER A 47 10.02 -9.23 19.51
C SER A 47 9.97 -8.82 18.04
N GLY A 48 10.80 -7.86 17.67
CA GLY A 48 10.87 -7.42 16.29
C GLY A 48 11.81 -6.25 16.09
N VAL A 49 11.68 -5.64 14.91
CA VAL A 49 12.39 -4.42 14.55
C VAL A 49 11.40 -3.34 14.16
N LEU A 50 11.79 -2.10 14.30
CA LEU A 50 11.02 -0.97 13.84
C LEU A 50 11.93 0.07 13.18
N PHE A 51 11.36 0.79 12.22
CA PHE A 51 12.02 1.87 11.50
C PHE A 51 11.20 3.13 11.64
N THR A 52 11.86 4.28 11.79
CA THR A 52 11.18 5.57 11.84
C THR A 52 10.99 6.21 10.45
N LEU A 53 10.87 5.37 9.44
CA LEU A 53 10.43 5.69 8.08
C LEU A 53 9.91 4.42 7.41
N ASP A 54 9.23 4.56 6.27
CA ASP A 54 8.94 3.41 5.41
C ASP A 54 10.20 2.98 4.66
N THR A 55 10.61 1.72 4.84
CA THR A 55 11.86 1.20 4.29
C THR A 55 11.86 1.01 2.78
N GLU A 56 10.68 1.01 2.14
CA GLU A 56 10.55 0.88 0.69
C GLU A 56 10.62 2.23 -0.02
N SER A 57 9.70 3.12 0.33
CA SER A 57 9.60 4.43 -0.30
C SER A 57 10.52 5.48 0.32
N GLY A 58 10.91 5.32 1.59
CA GLY A 58 11.59 6.36 2.36
C GLY A 58 10.65 7.41 2.96
N PHE A 59 9.33 7.17 2.96
CA PHE A 59 8.34 8.08 3.53
C PHE A 59 8.60 8.30 5.02
N ARG A 60 8.86 9.56 5.39
CA ARG A 60 9.38 9.92 6.72
C ARG A 60 8.33 10.05 7.80
N ASP A 61 7.06 10.24 7.44
CA ASP A 61 5.98 10.43 8.41
C ASP A 61 5.32 9.12 8.88
N ALA A 62 5.96 7.98 8.61
CA ALA A 62 5.55 6.68 9.11
C ALA A 62 6.57 6.08 10.09
N VAL A 63 6.07 5.28 11.06
CA VAL A 63 6.83 4.28 11.80
C VAL A 63 6.40 2.92 11.28
N PHE A 64 7.36 2.12 10.82
CA PHE A 64 7.14 0.75 10.37
C PHE A 64 7.64 -0.22 11.42
N ILE A 65 6.78 -1.12 11.91
CA ILE A 65 7.07 -2.10 12.97
C ILE A 65 6.83 -3.50 12.43
N THR A 66 7.80 -4.39 12.62
CA THR A 66 7.60 -5.82 12.46
C THR A 66 7.57 -6.51 13.81
N ALA A 67 6.74 -7.55 13.95
CA ALA A 67 6.54 -8.27 15.19
C ALA A 67 6.34 -9.76 14.98
N SER A 68 6.98 -10.60 15.80
CA SER A 68 6.75 -12.04 15.81
C SER A 68 6.86 -12.58 17.23
N TYR A 69 6.34 -13.78 17.45
CA TYR A 69 6.48 -14.48 18.72
C TYR A 69 7.92 -14.95 18.93
N GLY A 70 8.36 -14.96 20.20
CA GLY A 70 9.64 -15.49 20.58
C GLY A 70 10.80 -14.50 20.48
N LEU A 71 12.03 -15.03 20.39
CA LEU A 71 13.26 -14.25 20.31
C LEU A 71 13.41 -13.58 18.94
N GLY A 72 13.96 -12.35 18.92
CA GLY A 72 14.08 -11.50 17.73
C GLY A 72 14.96 -12.06 16.61
N GLU A 73 15.80 -13.03 16.90
CA GLU A 73 16.70 -13.65 15.94
C GLU A 73 15.97 -14.17 14.69
N THR A 74 14.77 -14.77 14.87
CA THR A 74 13.97 -15.28 13.74
C THR A 74 13.47 -14.18 12.81
N VAL A 75 13.23 -12.97 13.32
CA VAL A 75 12.83 -11.80 12.51
C VAL A 75 14.03 -11.24 11.77
N VAL A 76 15.14 -11.03 12.46
CA VAL A 76 16.37 -10.45 11.89
C VAL A 76 16.98 -11.38 10.84
N GLN A 77 17.00 -12.69 11.07
CA GLN A 77 17.47 -13.67 10.08
C GLN A 77 16.48 -13.91 8.92
N GLY A 78 15.23 -13.45 9.04
CA GLY A 78 14.21 -13.67 8.02
C GLY A 78 13.65 -15.08 7.97
N SER A 79 13.83 -15.86 9.03
CA SER A 79 13.30 -17.23 9.12
C SER A 79 11.78 -17.28 9.40
N VAL A 80 11.16 -16.15 9.67
CA VAL A 80 9.73 -16.01 9.93
C VAL A 80 9.14 -14.86 9.12
N ASN A 81 7.87 -15.01 8.69
CA ASN A 81 7.10 -13.91 8.12
C ASN A 81 6.35 -13.20 9.25
N PRO A 82 6.80 -12.01 9.71
CA PRO A 82 6.26 -11.32 10.87
C PRO A 82 4.95 -10.59 10.57
N ASP A 83 4.26 -10.15 11.61
CA ASP A 83 3.23 -9.12 11.50
C ASP A 83 3.88 -7.77 11.18
N GLU A 84 3.16 -6.92 10.46
CA GLU A 84 3.59 -5.58 10.08
C GLU A 84 2.56 -4.54 10.53
N PHE A 85 3.05 -3.42 11.09
CA PHE A 85 2.25 -2.29 11.51
C PHE A 85 2.84 -1.00 10.94
N TYR A 86 1.98 -0.15 10.39
CA TYR A 86 2.35 1.19 9.95
C TYR A 86 1.62 2.22 10.81
N LEU A 87 2.35 3.14 11.42
CA LEU A 87 1.79 4.19 12.25
C LEU A 87 2.18 5.57 11.73
N TYR A 88 1.23 6.49 11.70
CA TYR A 88 1.41 7.85 11.19
C TYR A 88 1.89 8.80 12.29
N LYS A 89 3.10 9.33 12.14
CA LYS A 89 3.74 10.19 13.15
C LYS A 89 2.95 11.46 13.46
N PRO A 90 2.41 12.21 12.47
CA PRO A 90 1.62 13.39 12.77
C PRO A 90 0.37 13.11 13.59
N ALA A 91 -0.35 12.02 13.31
CA ALA A 91 -1.50 11.61 14.11
C ALA A 91 -1.10 11.26 15.55
N LEU A 92 0.00 10.51 15.70
CA LEU A 92 0.54 10.15 17.01
C LEU A 92 0.92 11.38 17.85
N ARG A 93 1.60 12.38 17.24
CA ARG A 93 1.95 13.64 17.88
C ARG A 93 0.73 14.50 18.25
N ALA A 94 -0.34 14.42 17.45
CA ALA A 94 -1.59 15.14 17.68
C ALA A 94 -2.54 14.44 18.67
N GLY A 95 -2.22 13.22 19.10
CA GLY A 95 -3.07 12.43 20.01
C GLY A 95 -4.26 11.75 19.34
N HIS A 96 -4.21 11.57 18.01
CA HIS A 96 -5.16 10.79 17.24
C HIS A 96 -4.75 9.32 17.16
N ASP A 97 -5.64 8.45 16.65
CA ASP A 97 -5.33 7.05 16.31
C ASP A 97 -4.29 7.02 15.16
N PRO A 98 -3.06 6.56 15.41
CA PRO A 98 -2.01 6.64 14.40
C PRO A 98 -1.93 5.39 13.51
N VAL A 99 -2.69 4.33 13.76
CA VAL A 99 -2.54 3.05 13.06
C VAL A 99 -3.08 3.14 11.64
N LEU A 100 -2.17 3.31 10.65
CA LEU A 100 -2.53 3.38 9.23
C LEU A 100 -2.96 2.03 8.69
N ARG A 101 -2.21 0.98 8.97
CA ARG A 101 -2.53 -0.36 8.50
C ARG A 101 -1.79 -1.44 9.29
N ARG A 102 -2.34 -2.65 9.22
CA ARG A 102 -1.78 -3.86 9.83
C ARG A 102 -1.83 -5.00 8.81
N ASN A 103 -0.74 -5.75 8.73
CA ASN A 103 -0.68 -6.97 7.94
C ASN A 103 -0.28 -8.12 8.85
N ARG A 104 -1.09 -9.18 8.88
CA ARG A 104 -0.80 -10.35 9.68
C ARG A 104 0.14 -11.29 8.93
N GLY A 105 1.29 -11.59 9.55
CA GLY A 105 2.24 -12.57 9.05
C GLY A 105 1.83 -14.01 9.33
N SER A 106 2.48 -14.95 8.68
CA SER A 106 2.21 -16.38 8.90
C SER A 106 2.74 -16.88 10.24
N LYS A 107 3.81 -16.27 10.77
CA LYS A 107 4.45 -16.58 12.07
C LYS A 107 4.53 -18.08 12.37
N ALA A 108 5.00 -18.85 11.37
CA ALA A 108 4.96 -20.31 11.41
C ALA A 108 5.80 -20.91 12.54
N ILE A 109 6.87 -20.24 12.92
CA ILE A 109 7.84 -20.70 13.93
C ILE A 109 8.13 -19.58 14.95
N GLU A 110 8.53 -20.00 16.15
CA GLU A 110 9.07 -19.11 17.19
C GLU A 110 10.34 -19.73 17.78
N MET A 111 11.29 -18.90 18.20
CA MET A 111 12.49 -19.31 18.92
C MET A 111 12.33 -19.00 20.40
N VAL A 112 12.61 -20.00 21.24
CA VAL A 112 12.47 -19.89 22.70
C VAL A 112 13.68 -20.46 23.40
N TYR A 113 13.88 -20.12 24.67
CA TYR A 113 14.93 -20.78 25.47
C TYR A 113 14.59 -22.25 25.73
N SER A 114 15.56 -23.12 25.50
CA SER A 114 15.41 -24.54 25.80
C SER A 114 15.40 -24.76 27.33
N GLY A 115 14.44 -25.56 27.82
CA GLY A 115 14.40 -25.95 29.23
C GLY A 115 15.45 -27.00 29.62
N LYS A 116 16.41 -27.33 28.75
CA LYS A 116 17.41 -28.38 28.97
C LYS A 116 18.56 -27.90 29.86
N ALA A 117 19.08 -28.80 30.68
CA ALA A 117 20.30 -28.53 31.47
C ALA A 117 21.47 -28.25 30.51
N GLY A 118 22.00 -27.02 30.56
CA GLY A 118 23.05 -26.54 29.66
C GLY A 118 22.66 -25.29 28.88
N GLY A 119 21.39 -24.88 28.93
CA GLY A 119 20.89 -23.69 28.24
C GLY A 119 20.75 -23.89 26.73
N GLY A 120 20.61 -22.79 26.02
CA GLY A 120 20.47 -22.75 24.57
C GLY A 120 19.06 -22.33 24.14
N VAL A 121 18.87 -22.24 22.84
CA VAL A 121 17.58 -21.90 22.20
C VAL A 121 17.06 -23.08 21.38
N GLU A 122 15.78 -23.12 21.18
CA GLU A 122 15.15 -24.09 20.27
C GLU A 122 14.08 -23.40 19.44
N THR A 123 13.97 -23.78 18.19
CA THR A 123 12.91 -23.32 17.28
C THR A 123 11.78 -24.35 17.31
N ARG A 124 10.55 -23.84 17.45
CA ARG A 124 9.33 -24.69 17.46
C ARG A 124 8.21 -24.06 16.63
N PRO A 125 7.27 -24.87 16.13
CA PRO A 125 6.09 -24.33 15.44
C PRO A 125 5.21 -23.54 16.41
N VAL A 126 4.58 -22.48 15.89
CA VAL A 126 3.56 -21.69 16.61
C VAL A 126 2.20 -22.33 16.41
N ASP A 127 1.42 -22.46 17.48
CA ASP A 127 0.05 -22.98 17.42
C ASP A 127 -0.83 -22.18 16.47
N GLU A 128 -1.70 -22.87 15.72
CA GLU A 128 -2.57 -22.23 14.72
C GLU A 128 -3.43 -21.11 15.31
N SER A 129 -3.96 -21.28 16.51
CA SER A 129 -4.76 -20.27 17.20
C SER A 129 -4.00 -18.97 17.48
N ARG A 130 -2.69 -19.05 17.78
CA ARG A 130 -1.81 -17.88 17.94
C ARG A 130 -1.41 -17.28 16.60
N ARG A 131 -1.19 -18.10 15.58
CA ARG A 131 -0.89 -17.62 14.22
C ARG A 131 -2.03 -16.79 13.62
N GLN A 132 -3.28 -17.07 14.01
CA GLN A 132 -4.46 -16.32 13.59
C GLN A 132 -4.63 -14.96 14.32
N GLN A 133 -3.79 -14.63 15.29
CA GLN A 133 -3.79 -13.36 16.02
C GLN A 133 -2.55 -12.53 15.67
N PHE A 134 -2.62 -11.22 15.88
CA PHE A 134 -1.42 -10.39 15.88
C PHE A 134 -0.56 -10.69 17.11
N SER A 135 0.76 -10.64 16.96
CA SER A 135 1.72 -10.95 18.03
C SER A 135 1.83 -9.84 19.08
N ILE A 136 1.42 -8.62 18.72
CA ILE A 136 1.27 -7.46 19.62
C ILE A 136 -0.07 -6.76 19.38
N THR A 137 -0.52 -6.00 20.37
CA THR A 137 -1.74 -5.18 20.26
C THR A 137 -1.45 -3.83 19.62
N ASP A 138 -2.54 -3.11 19.20
CA ASP A 138 -2.43 -1.75 18.68
C ASP A 138 -1.83 -0.79 19.74
N GLU A 139 -2.20 -0.94 21.02
CA GLU A 139 -1.66 -0.13 22.11
C GLU A 139 -0.15 -0.35 22.30
N GLN A 140 0.33 -1.59 22.16
CA GLN A 140 1.76 -1.92 22.21
C GLN A 140 2.50 -1.34 21.00
N ALA A 141 1.93 -1.42 19.81
CA ALA A 141 2.49 -0.80 18.61
C ALA A 141 2.57 0.74 18.75
N ILE A 142 1.52 1.37 19.30
CA ILE A 142 1.48 2.82 19.57
C ILE A 142 2.56 3.20 20.60
N GLU A 143 2.74 2.41 21.64
CA GLU A 143 3.78 2.67 22.66
C GLU A 143 5.19 2.55 22.07
N LEU A 144 5.44 1.53 21.25
CA LEU A 144 6.71 1.39 20.51
C LEU A 144 6.96 2.59 19.60
N ALA A 145 5.94 3.05 18.87
CA ALA A 145 6.06 4.22 18.00
C ALA A 145 6.35 5.51 18.79
N ARG A 146 5.78 5.70 19.99
CA ARG A 146 6.13 6.83 20.88
C ARG A 146 7.58 6.79 21.30
N GLN A 147 8.07 5.63 21.73
CA GLN A 147 9.48 5.46 22.09
C GLN A 147 10.39 5.71 20.89
N ALA A 148 10.02 5.22 19.71
CA ALA A 148 10.75 5.45 18.47
C ALA A 148 10.87 6.93 18.11
N LEU A 149 9.80 7.72 18.28
CA LEU A 149 9.82 9.17 18.04
C LEU A 149 10.77 9.90 19.01
N ILE A 150 10.79 9.51 20.29
CA ILE A 150 11.73 10.08 21.27
C ILE A 150 13.18 9.81 20.83
N ILE A 151 13.46 8.59 20.33
CA ILE A 151 14.79 8.22 19.85
C ILE A 151 15.14 8.98 18.57
N GLU A 152 14.24 9.04 17.61
CA GLU A 152 14.43 9.79 16.36
C GLU A 152 14.69 11.28 16.63
N ASP A 153 13.87 11.90 17.49
CA ASP A 153 13.99 13.31 17.86
C ASP A 153 15.35 13.57 18.58
N HIS A 154 15.81 12.63 19.41
CA HIS A 154 17.11 12.72 20.09
C HIS A 154 18.31 12.69 19.12
N TYR A 155 18.27 11.77 18.14
CA TYR A 155 19.37 11.64 17.16
C TYR A 155 19.22 12.53 15.94
N GLY A 156 18.05 13.14 15.72
CA GLY A 156 17.76 14.03 14.59
C GLY A 156 17.81 13.37 13.21
N LYS A 157 17.58 12.07 13.14
CA LYS A 157 17.62 11.27 11.89
C LYS A 157 16.82 9.98 12.01
N PRO A 158 16.39 9.39 10.87
CA PRO A 158 15.69 8.12 10.88
C PRO A 158 16.50 7.01 11.56
N MET A 159 15.79 6.16 12.28
CA MET A 159 16.38 5.12 13.13
C MET A 159 15.87 3.74 12.76
N ASP A 160 16.74 2.76 12.93
CA ASP A 160 16.50 1.32 12.93
C ASP A 160 16.63 0.84 14.38
N ILE A 161 15.57 0.22 14.92
CA ILE A 161 15.45 -0.06 16.36
C ILE A 161 14.98 -1.50 16.55
N GLU A 162 15.71 -2.26 17.37
CA GLU A 162 15.30 -3.57 17.85
C GLU A 162 14.55 -3.45 19.18
N TRP A 163 13.49 -4.21 19.34
CA TRP A 163 12.62 -4.17 20.51
C TRP A 163 12.19 -5.57 20.97
N ALA A 164 11.80 -5.68 22.25
CA ALA A 164 11.30 -6.90 22.86
C ALA A 164 10.13 -6.62 23.81
N LEU A 165 9.10 -7.46 23.75
CA LEU A 165 8.01 -7.55 24.72
C LEU A 165 8.33 -8.68 25.70
N ASP A 166 8.58 -8.34 26.94
CA ASP A 166 8.79 -9.32 28.02
C ASP A 166 7.45 -9.98 28.40
N GLY A 167 7.31 -11.27 28.10
CA GLY A 167 6.05 -11.99 28.36
C GLY A 167 5.79 -12.26 29.84
N ALA A 168 6.78 -12.11 30.72
CA ALA A 168 6.59 -12.27 32.16
C ALA A 168 6.07 -10.99 32.83
N SER A 169 6.53 -9.82 32.40
CA SER A 169 6.15 -8.52 32.97
C SER A 169 5.15 -7.73 32.10
N GLY A 170 4.99 -8.10 30.83
CA GLY A 170 4.18 -7.37 29.84
C GLY A 170 4.82 -6.03 29.41
N LYS A 171 6.07 -5.77 29.74
CA LYS A 171 6.76 -4.51 29.43
C LYS A 171 7.48 -4.58 28.10
N LEU A 172 7.45 -3.46 27.36
CA LEU A 172 8.25 -3.24 26.16
C LEU A 172 9.63 -2.69 26.50
N TYR A 173 10.64 -3.18 25.80
CA TYR A 173 12.03 -2.74 25.93
C TYR A 173 12.62 -2.43 24.56
N ILE A 174 13.35 -1.33 24.48
CA ILE A 174 14.24 -1.04 23.36
C ILE A 174 15.56 -1.79 23.62
N VAL A 175 15.97 -2.62 22.68
CA VAL A 175 17.16 -3.48 22.82
C VAL A 175 18.36 -2.85 22.12
N GLN A 176 18.15 -2.29 20.93
CA GLN A 176 19.18 -1.60 20.15
C GLN A 176 18.54 -0.46 19.36
N ALA A 177 19.31 0.62 19.13
CA ALA A 177 18.93 1.69 18.22
C ALA A 177 20.15 2.12 17.41
N ARG A 178 20.00 2.21 16.08
CA ARG A 178 21.05 2.70 15.17
C ARG A 178 20.43 3.58 14.08
N PRO A 179 21.21 4.53 13.50
CA PRO A 179 20.71 5.28 12.35
C PRO A 179 20.36 4.38 11.18
N GLU A 180 19.20 4.65 10.56
CA GLU A 180 18.88 4.06 9.27
C GLU A 180 19.80 4.67 8.20
N THR A 181 20.38 3.85 7.31
CA THR A 181 21.43 4.29 6.40
C THR A 181 21.13 4.04 4.91
N VAL A 182 20.12 3.27 4.59
CA VAL A 182 19.79 2.90 3.21
C VAL A 182 18.98 4.00 2.54
N LYS A 183 17.76 4.22 2.99
CA LYS A 183 16.84 5.20 2.40
C LYS A 183 17.11 6.64 2.83
N SER A 184 17.71 6.85 4.00
CA SER A 184 18.11 8.19 4.44
C SER A 184 19.20 8.83 3.56
N ARG A 185 19.98 8.04 2.81
CA ARG A 185 21.04 8.49 1.90
C ARG A 185 20.61 8.57 0.44
N SER A 186 19.50 7.96 0.04
CA SER A 186 18.97 8.03 -1.32
C SER A 186 18.35 9.42 -1.57
N GLY A 187 19.22 10.41 -1.72
CA GLY A 187 18.87 11.76 -2.14
C GLY A 187 19.04 11.90 -3.64
N GLY A 188 18.10 11.40 -4.43
CA GLY A 188 18.11 11.60 -5.87
C GLY A 188 16.73 12.10 -6.29
N ASN A 189 16.68 13.32 -6.86
CA ASN A 189 15.48 13.88 -7.45
C ASN A 189 15.15 13.25 -8.83
N VAL A 190 15.45 11.94 -8.98
CA VAL A 190 15.12 11.14 -10.17
C VAL A 190 14.22 9.99 -9.71
N VAL A 191 13.05 9.91 -10.28
CA VAL A 191 12.13 8.80 -10.09
C VAL A 191 12.27 7.83 -11.26
N GLU A 192 12.69 6.59 -10.98
CA GLU A 192 12.68 5.50 -11.96
C GLU A 192 11.37 4.73 -11.83
N ARG A 193 10.66 4.58 -12.95
CA ARG A 193 9.43 3.79 -13.03
C ARG A 193 9.65 2.59 -13.93
N TYR A 194 9.34 1.41 -13.42
CA TYR A 194 9.46 0.15 -14.14
C TYR A 194 8.06 -0.32 -14.54
N ARG A 195 7.91 -0.79 -15.77
CA ARG A 195 6.64 -1.30 -16.30
C ARG A 195 6.88 -2.51 -17.18
N LEU A 196 6.16 -3.61 -16.88
CA LEU A 196 6.10 -4.77 -17.77
C LEU A 196 5.38 -4.38 -19.07
N ARG A 197 5.90 -4.86 -20.18
CA ARG A 197 5.35 -4.69 -21.54
C ARG A 197 4.63 -5.95 -22.04
N GLU A 198 4.83 -7.05 -21.36
CA GLU A 198 4.32 -8.38 -21.71
C GLU A 198 3.63 -8.99 -20.50
N GLU A 199 2.61 -9.82 -20.76
CA GLU A 199 1.97 -10.66 -19.74
C GLU A 199 2.72 -11.99 -19.65
N GLY A 200 2.86 -12.55 -18.44
CA GLY A 200 3.53 -13.82 -18.17
C GLY A 200 2.77 -14.67 -17.17
N GLU A 201 3.03 -15.96 -17.17
CA GLU A 201 2.51 -16.87 -16.14
C GLU A 201 3.22 -16.59 -14.81
N VAL A 202 2.43 -16.43 -13.74
CA VAL A 202 2.97 -16.23 -12.39
C VAL A 202 3.42 -17.57 -11.79
N LEU A 203 4.71 -17.72 -11.59
CA LEU A 203 5.29 -18.91 -10.93
C LEU A 203 5.10 -18.85 -9.42
N CYS A 204 5.39 -17.72 -8.79
CA CYS A 204 5.14 -17.49 -7.37
C CYS A 204 4.99 -16.01 -7.06
N GLU A 205 4.47 -15.72 -5.87
CA GLU A 205 4.30 -14.37 -5.33
C GLU A 205 4.83 -14.29 -3.89
N GLY A 206 5.23 -13.10 -3.46
CA GLY A 206 5.72 -12.84 -2.12
C GLY A 206 5.71 -11.35 -1.79
N ARG A 207 6.45 -10.95 -0.77
CA ARG A 207 6.62 -9.52 -0.44
C ARG A 207 7.60 -8.88 -1.41
N SER A 208 7.16 -7.79 -2.01
CA SER A 208 7.96 -6.92 -2.87
C SER A 208 9.00 -6.15 -2.05
N ILE A 209 10.24 -6.15 -2.52
CA ILE A 209 11.35 -5.36 -1.97
C ILE A 209 11.91 -4.49 -3.10
N GLY A 210 11.84 -3.18 -2.92
CA GLY A 210 12.09 -2.21 -3.98
C GLY A 210 10.92 -2.09 -4.94
N GLN A 211 11.16 -1.43 -6.09
CA GLN A 211 10.12 -1.13 -7.10
C GLN A 211 10.60 -1.45 -8.51
N ARG A 212 11.67 -2.20 -8.61
CA ARG A 212 12.33 -2.53 -9.86
C ARG A 212 11.83 -3.85 -10.43
N ILE A 213 12.15 -4.05 -11.69
CA ILE A 213 12.01 -5.33 -12.38
C ILE A 213 13.41 -5.79 -12.75
N GLY A 214 13.66 -7.08 -12.57
CA GLY A 214 14.89 -7.73 -12.98
C GLY A 214 14.59 -9.07 -13.63
N SER A 215 15.24 -9.38 -14.74
CA SER A 215 15.11 -10.66 -15.43
C SER A 215 16.44 -11.35 -15.59
N GLY A 216 16.43 -12.66 -15.68
CA GLY A 216 17.61 -13.47 -15.86
C GLY A 216 17.33 -14.94 -15.64
N ARG A 217 18.37 -15.74 -15.69
CA ARG A 217 18.29 -17.17 -15.47
C ARG A 217 18.18 -17.49 -13.98
N ALA A 218 17.16 -18.23 -13.57
CA ALA A 218 17.00 -18.67 -12.20
C ALA A 218 18.12 -19.63 -11.79
N ARG A 219 18.69 -19.40 -10.61
CA ARG A 219 19.63 -20.30 -9.94
C ARG A 219 19.09 -20.66 -8.58
N VAL A 220 18.66 -21.93 -8.47
CA VAL A 220 18.09 -22.47 -7.24
C VAL A 220 19.22 -23.00 -6.38
N ILE A 221 19.63 -22.24 -5.37
CA ILE A 221 20.77 -22.50 -4.49
C ILE A 221 20.26 -22.94 -3.12
N GLN A 222 20.68 -24.12 -2.68
CA GLN A 222 20.27 -24.69 -1.40
C GLN A 222 21.31 -24.46 -0.29
N SER A 223 22.57 -24.28 -0.64
CA SER A 223 23.64 -23.97 0.31
C SER A 223 24.66 -23.02 -0.26
N ILE A 224 25.36 -22.30 0.63
CA ILE A 224 26.40 -21.32 0.27
C ILE A 224 27.56 -21.97 -0.52
N GLU A 225 27.78 -23.27 -0.40
CA GLU A 225 28.82 -24.02 -1.11
C GLU A 225 28.60 -24.02 -2.63
N GLN A 226 27.36 -23.77 -3.08
CA GLN A 226 26.97 -23.70 -4.50
C GLN A 226 27.11 -22.27 -5.08
N MET A 227 27.72 -21.35 -4.34
CA MET A 227 27.77 -19.93 -4.74
C MET A 227 28.40 -19.69 -6.12
N ASP A 228 29.29 -20.55 -6.57
CA ASP A 228 29.96 -20.43 -7.87
C ASP A 228 29.03 -20.75 -9.06
N GLU A 229 27.86 -21.35 -8.80
CA GLU A 229 26.85 -21.63 -9.81
C GLU A 229 26.06 -20.38 -10.23
N VAL A 230 26.09 -19.30 -9.44
CA VAL A 230 25.40 -18.03 -9.72
C VAL A 230 26.31 -17.10 -10.52
N GLY A 231 25.95 -16.87 -11.76
CA GLY A 231 26.60 -15.91 -12.66
C GLY A 231 26.14 -14.47 -12.46
N ALA A 232 26.83 -13.54 -13.12
CA ALA A 232 26.39 -12.15 -13.16
C ALA A 232 25.10 -12.02 -13.99
N GLY A 233 24.07 -11.41 -13.42
CA GLY A 233 22.77 -11.24 -14.06
C GLY A 233 21.79 -12.40 -13.87
N ASP A 234 22.18 -13.44 -13.12
CA ASP A 234 21.24 -14.52 -12.75
C ASP A 234 20.25 -14.06 -11.67
N VAL A 235 19.13 -14.72 -11.57
CA VAL A 235 18.16 -14.56 -10.48
C VAL A 235 18.44 -15.59 -9.39
N LEU A 236 18.81 -15.13 -8.21
CA LEU A 236 19.07 -16.01 -7.05
C LEU A 236 17.75 -16.47 -6.46
N VAL A 237 17.52 -17.79 -6.41
CA VAL A 237 16.36 -18.42 -5.76
C VAL A 237 16.86 -19.32 -4.64
N THR A 238 16.40 -19.09 -3.40
CA THR A 238 16.85 -19.85 -2.24
C THR A 238 15.78 -19.91 -1.14
N ASP A 239 15.99 -20.76 -0.13
CA ASP A 239 15.09 -20.82 1.02
C ASP A 239 15.17 -19.54 1.87
N MET A 240 16.36 -19.12 2.24
CA MET A 240 16.66 -17.87 2.96
C MET A 240 18.13 -17.48 2.77
N THR A 241 18.50 -16.26 3.10
CA THR A 241 19.89 -15.80 3.05
C THR A 241 20.38 -15.37 4.43
N ASP A 242 21.68 -15.44 4.64
CA ASP A 242 22.41 -14.88 5.77
C ASP A 242 23.58 -14.00 5.27
N PRO A 243 24.35 -13.35 6.15
CA PRO A 243 25.43 -12.44 5.73
C PRO A 243 26.51 -13.05 4.84
N ASP A 244 26.69 -14.36 4.84
CA ASP A 244 27.70 -15.02 4.01
C ASP A 244 27.28 -15.10 2.53
N TRP A 245 25.99 -14.83 2.22
CA TRP A 245 25.43 -14.80 0.85
C TRP A 245 25.67 -13.48 0.12
N GLU A 246 26.13 -12.41 0.79
CA GLU A 246 26.31 -11.09 0.19
C GLU A 246 27.16 -11.08 -1.11
N PRO A 247 28.24 -11.86 -1.26
CA PRO A 247 29.02 -11.91 -2.50
C PRO A 247 28.23 -12.43 -3.71
N ILE A 248 27.27 -13.34 -3.49
CA ILE A 248 26.40 -13.87 -4.55
C ILE A 248 25.33 -12.83 -4.90
N MET A 249 24.71 -12.26 -3.88
CA MET A 249 23.63 -11.27 -4.04
C MET A 249 24.09 -10.06 -4.85
N LYS A 250 25.36 -9.65 -4.73
CA LYS A 250 25.96 -8.57 -5.54
C LYS A 250 26.05 -8.86 -7.03
N ARG A 251 25.98 -10.11 -7.45
CA ARG A 251 26.03 -10.53 -8.86
C ARG A 251 24.63 -10.75 -9.43
N ALA A 252 23.65 -10.95 -8.58
CA ALA A 252 22.29 -11.28 -8.98
C ALA A 252 21.58 -10.08 -9.62
N ALA A 253 20.74 -10.35 -10.63
CA ALA A 253 19.81 -9.38 -11.20
C ALA A 253 18.57 -9.18 -10.32
N ALA A 254 18.19 -10.23 -9.56
CA ALA A 254 17.09 -10.23 -8.61
C ALA A 254 17.27 -11.35 -7.57
N ILE A 255 16.50 -11.28 -6.48
CA ILE A 255 16.54 -12.27 -5.41
C ILE A 255 15.11 -12.76 -5.13
N VAL A 256 14.97 -14.08 -4.94
CA VAL A 256 13.71 -14.72 -4.55
C VAL A 256 13.96 -15.63 -3.37
N THR A 257 13.15 -15.51 -2.30
CA THR A 257 13.30 -16.40 -1.13
C THR A 257 11.98 -17.02 -0.72
N ASN A 258 12.02 -18.27 -0.25
CA ASN A 258 10.84 -18.93 0.31
C ASN A 258 10.40 -18.26 1.61
N ARG A 259 11.36 -17.88 2.45
CA ARG A 259 11.12 -17.28 3.77
C ARG A 259 11.64 -15.86 3.85
N GLY A 260 11.07 -15.10 4.77
CA GLY A 260 11.49 -13.75 5.09
C GLY A 260 10.38 -12.73 4.94
N GLY A 261 10.57 -11.59 5.56
CA GLY A 261 9.76 -10.38 5.46
C GLY A 261 10.62 -9.19 5.04
N ARG A 262 10.05 -7.98 5.10
CA ARG A 262 10.71 -6.74 4.65
C ARG A 262 11.98 -6.38 5.42
N THR A 263 12.21 -7.00 6.56
CA THR A 263 13.36 -6.75 7.44
C THR A 263 14.37 -7.90 7.47
N CYS A 264 14.18 -8.94 6.65
CA CYS A 264 15.14 -10.03 6.55
C CYS A 264 16.43 -9.62 5.83
N HIS A 265 17.47 -10.42 5.99
CA HIS A 265 18.79 -10.14 5.39
C HIS A 265 18.68 -9.95 3.87
N ALA A 266 17.95 -10.83 3.14
CA ALA A 266 17.72 -10.69 1.70
C ALA A 266 17.12 -9.33 1.34
N ALA A 267 16.13 -8.87 2.10
CA ALA A 267 15.47 -7.59 1.87
C ALA A 267 16.41 -6.39 2.12
N ILE A 268 17.19 -6.43 3.18
CA ILE A 268 18.15 -5.36 3.51
C ILE A 268 19.21 -5.22 2.41
N ILE A 269 19.83 -6.33 2.04
CA ILE A 269 20.90 -6.31 1.01
C ILE A 269 20.34 -5.96 -0.37
N ALA A 270 19.14 -6.44 -0.73
CA ALA A 270 18.51 -6.06 -2.00
C ALA A 270 18.30 -4.55 -2.12
N ARG A 271 17.88 -3.88 -1.02
CA ARG A 271 17.77 -2.41 -0.96
C ARG A 271 19.12 -1.72 -1.10
N GLU A 272 20.14 -2.19 -0.39
CA GLU A 272 21.50 -1.64 -0.47
C GLU A 272 22.08 -1.75 -1.89
N LEU A 273 21.85 -2.87 -2.55
CA LEU A 273 22.29 -3.13 -3.91
C LEU A 273 21.40 -2.46 -4.97
N GLY A 274 20.18 -2.03 -4.61
CA GLY A 274 19.21 -1.45 -5.54
C GLY A 274 18.66 -2.46 -6.55
N ILE A 275 18.56 -3.75 -6.19
CA ILE A 275 17.99 -4.82 -7.04
C ILE A 275 16.63 -5.25 -6.50
N PRO A 276 15.71 -5.74 -7.36
CA PRO A 276 14.42 -6.23 -6.90
C PRO A 276 14.59 -7.54 -6.11
N ALA A 277 13.77 -7.71 -5.07
CA ALA A 277 13.66 -8.99 -4.43
C ALA A 277 12.20 -9.31 -4.07
N VAL A 278 11.84 -10.59 -4.18
CA VAL A 278 10.55 -11.12 -3.73
C VAL A 278 10.82 -12.13 -2.62
N VAL A 279 10.37 -11.80 -1.40
CA VAL A 279 10.67 -12.59 -0.21
C VAL A 279 9.39 -13.20 0.39
N GLY A 280 9.52 -14.34 1.07
CA GLY A 280 8.39 -15.01 1.71
C GLY A 280 7.44 -15.71 0.75
N CYS A 281 7.94 -16.22 -0.37
CA CYS A 281 7.13 -16.90 -1.40
C CYS A 281 6.60 -18.27 -0.96
N GLY A 282 7.15 -18.86 0.11
CA GLY A 282 6.75 -20.18 0.61
C GLY A 282 7.48 -21.33 -0.07
N ASP A 283 7.28 -21.52 -1.36
CA ASP A 283 7.73 -22.68 -2.13
C ASP A 283 8.44 -22.33 -3.46
N ALA A 284 8.97 -21.12 -3.59
CA ALA A 284 9.62 -20.65 -4.82
C ALA A 284 10.75 -21.59 -5.31
N SER A 285 11.58 -22.09 -4.39
CA SER A 285 12.69 -23.00 -4.72
C SER A 285 12.23 -24.36 -5.26
N GLU A 286 10.95 -24.72 -5.07
CA GLU A 286 10.35 -25.96 -5.61
C GLU A 286 9.61 -25.68 -6.93
N ARG A 287 9.02 -24.49 -7.07
CA ARG A 287 8.19 -24.09 -8.23
C ARG A 287 8.99 -23.54 -9.39
N ILE A 288 10.10 -22.86 -9.11
CA ILE A 288 10.96 -22.26 -10.14
C ILE A 288 12.00 -23.29 -10.55
N PRO A 289 12.01 -23.75 -11.82
CA PRO A 289 13.02 -24.69 -12.27
C PRO A 289 14.41 -24.04 -12.32
N ASP A 290 15.44 -24.74 -11.86
CA ASP A 290 16.81 -24.26 -12.01
C ASP A 290 17.18 -24.10 -13.50
N GLY A 291 17.81 -22.98 -13.83
CA GLY A 291 18.18 -22.63 -15.19
C GLY A 291 17.07 -22.04 -16.07
N ALA A 292 15.83 -21.95 -15.58
CA ALA A 292 14.75 -21.28 -16.31
C ALA A 292 14.99 -19.76 -16.42
N GLY A 293 14.58 -19.14 -17.54
CA GLY A 293 14.48 -17.69 -17.65
C GLY A 293 13.28 -17.21 -16.84
N VAL A 294 13.47 -16.20 -15.98
CA VAL A 294 12.38 -15.66 -15.15
C VAL A 294 12.48 -14.13 -15.07
N THR A 295 11.34 -13.51 -14.79
CA THR A 295 11.25 -12.07 -14.51
C THR A 295 10.69 -11.85 -13.12
N VAL A 296 11.42 -11.11 -12.30
CA VAL A 296 11.05 -10.73 -10.93
C VAL A 296 10.56 -9.29 -10.96
N SER A 297 9.27 -9.08 -10.71
CA SER A 297 8.65 -7.76 -10.70
C SER A 297 8.29 -7.33 -9.28
N CYS A 298 8.84 -6.19 -8.88
CA CYS A 298 8.46 -5.47 -7.67
C CYS A 298 7.71 -4.17 -8.01
N ALA A 299 7.33 -3.96 -9.27
CA ALA A 299 6.70 -2.71 -9.75
C ALA A 299 5.18 -2.65 -9.53
N GLU A 300 4.56 -3.67 -8.94
CA GLU A 300 3.11 -3.83 -8.86
C GLU A 300 2.52 -3.57 -7.46
N GLY A 301 3.36 -3.09 -6.52
CA GLY A 301 2.98 -2.75 -5.16
C GLY A 301 3.62 -3.66 -4.11
N ASP A 302 2.93 -3.89 -3.00
CA ASP A 302 3.43 -4.68 -1.86
C ASP A 302 3.63 -6.18 -2.17
N THR A 303 2.96 -6.68 -3.19
CA THR A 303 3.15 -8.04 -3.69
C THR A 303 4.12 -8.01 -4.86
N GLY A 304 5.21 -8.75 -4.74
CA GLY A 304 6.14 -9.01 -5.82
C GLY A 304 5.78 -10.32 -6.52
N PHE A 305 6.02 -10.38 -7.81
CA PHE A 305 5.70 -11.54 -8.65
C PHE A 305 6.94 -12.06 -9.34
N VAL A 306 7.00 -13.37 -9.50
CA VAL A 306 7.99 -14.05 -10.34
C VAL A 306 7.26 -14.67 -11.51
N TYR A 307 7.58 -14.21 -12.71
CA TYR A 307 6.97 -14.65 -13.96
C TYR A 307 7.87 -15.66 -14.69
N ASP A 308 7.25 -16.60 -15.38
CA ASP A 308 7.94 -17.46 -16.33
C ASP A 308 8.40 -16.67 -17.56
N GLY A 309 9.64 -16.87 -17.96
CA GLY A 309 10.25 -16.18 -19.09
C GLY A 309 10.92 -14.85 -18.73
N GLU A 310 11.83 -14.42 -19.61
CA GLU A 310 12.45 -13.09 -19.56
C GLU A 310 11.56 -12.10 -20.29
N LEU A 311 10.58 -11.51 -19.56
CA LEU A 311 9.60 -10.60 -20.11
C LEU A 311 10.21 -9.23 -20.39
N ALA A 312 9.77 -8.60 -21.47
CA ALA A 312 10.17 -7.24 -21.81
C ALA A 312 9.56 -6.23 -20.82
N PHE A 313 10.39 -5.30 -20.35
CA PHE A 313 9.97 -4.18 -19.50
C PHE A 313 10.67 -2.89 -19.91
N GLU A 314 10.08 -1.77 -19.56
CA GLU A 314 10.66 -0.44 -19.76
C GLU A 314 11.03 0.21 -18.44
N ILE A 315 12.03 1.09 -18.50
CA ILE A 315 12.47 1.94 -17.40
C ILE A 315 12.31 3.38 -17.85
N GLN A 316 11.44 4.13 -17.18
CA GLN A 316 11.30 5.55 -17.36
C GLN A 316 11.99 6.27 -16.21
N SER A 317 12.91 7.20 -16.52
CA SER A 317 13.66 7.98 -15.54
C SER A 317 13.28 9.46 -15.68
N ASP A 318 12.69 10.04 -14.64
CA ASP A 318 12.25 11.42 -14.61
C ASP A 318 13.05 12.21 -13.57
N ALA A 319 13.72 13.30 -14.01
CA ALA A 319 14.36 14.24 -13.12
C ALA A 319 13.31 15.24 -12.61
N LEU A 320 13.15 15.33 -11.29
CA LEU A 320 12.13 16.18 -10.65
C LEU A 320 12.64 17.56 -10.23
N ASP A 321 13.95 17.81 -10.35
CA ASP A 321 14.56 19.11 -10.04
C ASP A 321 14.13 20.16 -11.07
N ASP A 322 13.75 21.34 -10.59
CA ASP A 322 13.43 22.51 -11.41
C ASP A 322 12.21 22.35 -12.36
N MET A 323 11.25 21.49 -12.02
CA MET A 323 9.99 21.42 -12.77
C MET A 323 9.22 22.74 -12.67
N PRO A 324 8.82 23.36 -13.81
CA PRO A 324 8.04 24.58 -13.81
C PRO A 324 6.64 24.33 -13.22
N GLU A 325 6.08 25.30 -12.53
CA GLU A 325 4.72 25.19 -11.99
C GLU A 325 3.68 25.10 -13.12
N PRO A 326 2.73 24.17 -13.06
CA PRO A 326 1.67 24.08 -14.04
C PRO A 326 0.58 25.12 -13.74
N PRO A 327 -0.18 25.54 -14.76
CA PRO A 327 -1.20 26.59 -14.63
C PRO A 327 -2.46 26.13 -13.87
N LEU A 328 -2.57 24.85 -13.52
CA LEU A 328 -3.68 24.24 -12.80
C LEU A 328 -3.17 23.16 -11.84
N LYS A 329 -4.05 22.64 -10.99
CA LYS A 329 -3.69 21.56 -10.04
C LYS A 329 -3.64 20.23 -10.77
N ILE A 330 -2.46 19.62 -10.85
CA ILE A 330 -2.30 18.25 -11.31
C ILE A 330 -2.38 17.32 -10.11
N MET A 331 -3.38 16.47 -10.10
CA MET A 331 -3.66 15.47 -9.07
C MET A 331 -3.43 14.06 -9.62
N MET A 332 -3.54 13.05 -8.77
CA MET A 332 -3.34 11.66 -9.17
C MET A 332 -4.59 10.81 -9.01
N ASN A 333 -4.72 9.79 -9.87
CA ASN A 333 -5.62 8.67 -9.69
C ASN A 333 -4.88 7.58 -8.90
N VAL A 334 -5.31 7.30 -7.67
CA VAL A 334 -4.68 6.30 -6.80
C VAL A 334 -5.70 5.23 -6.43
N GLY A 335 -5.52 4.02 -6.95
CA GLY A 335 -6.37 2.88 -6.62
C GLY A 335 -5.76 1.97 -5.56
N ASN A 336 -4.43 1.80 -5.58
CA ASN A 336 -3.71 0.90 -4.70
C ASN A 336 -3.05 1.65 -3.53
N PRO A 337 -3.50 1.44 -2.27
CA PRO A 337 -2.88 2.08 -1.10
C PRO A 337 -1.41 1.71 -0.90
N ASP A 338 -1.00 0.51 -1.34
CA ASP A 338 0.37 0.03 -1.18
C ASP A 338 1.41 0.90 -1.94
N ARG A 339 0.96 1.59 -3.00
CA ARG A 339 1.79 2.47 -3.82
C ARG A 339 1.69 3.96 -3.44
N ALA A 340 0.86 4.27 -2.43
CA ALA A 340 0.56 5.67 -2.10
C ALA A 340 1.80 6.47 -1.69
N PHE A 341 2.69 5.89 -0.88
CA PHE A 341 3.91 6.55 -0.43
C PHE A 341 4.89 6.82 -1.57
N ASP A 342 4.93 5.95 -2.58
CA ASP A 342 5.77 6.14 -3.76
C ASP A 342 5.21 7.23 -4.67
N PHE A 343 3.91 7.14 -4.95
CA PHE A 343 3.24 8.12 -5.81
C PHE A 343 3.28 9.53 -5.22
N ALA A 344 3.24 9.66 -3.89
CA ALA A 344 3.35 10.95 -3.23
C ALA A 344 4.70 11.65 -3.45
N GLN A 345 5.73 10.94 -3.88
CA GLN A 345 7.04 11.54 -4.22
C GLN A 345 7.03 12.21 -5.60
N ILE A 346 6.10 11.85 -6.48
CA ILE A 346 5.92 12.51 -7.78
C ILE A 346 5.24 13.87 -7.52
N PRO A 347 5.67 14.98 -8.17
CA PRO A 347 5.03 16.28 -8.02
C PRO A 347 3.52 16.20 -8.25
N ASN A 348 2.73 16.71 -7.29
CA ASN A 348 1.28 16.62 -7.34
C ASN A 348 0.60 17.64 -6.41
N ALA A 349 -0.70 17.84 -6.63
CA ALA A 349 -1.57 18.66 -5.79
C ALA A 349 -2.59 17.81 -4.99
N GLY A 350 -2.32 16.50 -4.83
CA GLY A 350 -3.16 15.56 -4.10
C GLY A 350 -3.75 14.45 -4.98
N VAL A 351 -4.79 13.80 -4.48
CA VAL A 351 -5.47 12.69 -5.15
C VAL A 351 -6.88 13.13 -5.57
N GLY A 352 -7.12 13.21 -6.88
CA GLY A 352 -8.45 13.58 -7.43
C GLY A 352 -9.40 12.39 -7.54
N LEU A 353 -8.87 11.16 -7.50
CA LEU A 353 -9.68 9.94 -7.47
C LEU A 353 -8.97 8.84 -6.70
N ALA A 354 -9.44 8.54 -5.50
CA ALA A 354 -9.17 7.30 -4.79
C ALA A 354 -10.39 6.38 -4.88
N ARG A 355 -10.22 5.16 -5.41
CA ARG A 355 -11.32 4.23 -5.67
C ARG A 355 -11.44 3.19 -4.57
N LEU A 356 -12.57 3.16 -3.86
CA LEU A 356 -12.81 2.17 -2.79
C LEU A 356 -12.87 0.74 -3.31
N GLU A 357 -13.28 0.53 -4.56
CA GLU A 357 -13.38 -0.80 -5.17
C GLU A 357 -12.06 -1.56 -5.13
N PHE A 358 -10.93 -0.88 -5.36
CA PHE A 358 -9.61 -1.49 -5.26
C PHE A 358 -9.29 -1.93 -3.82
N ILE A 359 -9.62 -1.09 -2.84
CA ILE A 359 -9.42 -1.41 -1.42
C ILE A 359 -10.32 -2.59 -1.04
N ILE A 360 -11.60 -2.55 -1.40
CA ILE A 360 -12.57 -3.60 -1.09
C ILE A 360 -12.15 -4.93 -1.72
N ASN A 361 -11.81 -4.95 -3.01
CA ASN A 361 -11.38 -6.17 -3.69
C ASN A 361 -10.10 -6.75 -3.09
N ARG A 362 -9.09 -5.92 -2.89
CA ARG A 362 -7.74 -6.38 -2.52
C ARG A 362 -7.61 -6.65 -1.02
N MET A 363 -8.08 -5.74 -0.17
CA MET A 363 -7.86 -5.81 1.27
C MET A 363 -8.97 -6.52 2.04
N ILE A 364 -10.20 -6.54 1.51
CA ILE A 364 -11.38 -7.13 2.14
C ILE A 364 -11.78 -8.43 1.44
N GLY A 365 -12.16 -8.37 0.17
CA GLY A 365 -12.53 -9.53 -0.66
C GLY A 365 -13.84 -10.21 -0.28
N VAL A 366 -14.62 -9.64 0.63
CA VAL A 366 -15.89 -10.19 1.14
C VAL A 366 -17.00 -9.18 0.91
N HIS A 367 -18.17 -9.66 0.47
CA HIS A 367 -19.35 -8.82 0.29
C HIS A 367 -19.82 -8.25 1.65
N PRO A 368 -20.09 -6.94 1.77
CA PRO A 368 -20.45 -6.34 3.07
C PRO A 368 -21.70 -6.96 3.71
N LYS A 369 -22.70 -7.38 2.92
CA LYS A 369 -23.86 -8.13 3.44
C LYS A 369 -23.50 -9.47 4.04
N ALA A 370 -22.49 -10.16 3.50
CA ALA A 370 -22.02 -11.42 4.06
C ALA A 370 -21.40 -11.22 5.44
N LEU A 371 -20.73 -10.08 5.67
CA LEU A 371 -20.20 -9.73 6.98
C LEU A 371 -21.29 -9.30 7.97
N LEU A 372 -22.30 -8.54 7.51
CA LEU A 372 -23.46 -8.14 8.33
C LEU A 372 -24.33 -9.33 8.73
N ASN A 373 -24.45 -10.33 7.87
CA ASN A 373 -25.25 -11.54 8.09
C ASN A 373 -24.40 -12.79 8.32
N PHE A 374 -23.24 -12.63 8.97
CA PHE A 374 -22.24 -13.69 9.14
C PHE A 374 -22.80 -15.00 9.70
N ASP A 375 -23.71 -14.93 10.68
CA ASP A 375 -24.33 -16.10 11.31
C ASP A 375 -25.29 -16.88 10.38
N GLN A 376 -25.71 -16.26 9.28
CA GLN A 376 -26.65 -16.85 8.30
C GLN A 376 -25.93 -17.46 7.09
N LEU A 377 -24.60 -17.36 7.02
CA LEU A 377 -23.81 -17.92 5.94
C LEU A 377 -23.80 -19.46 5.98
N ASP A 378 -23.75 -20.07 4.80
CA ASP A 378 -23.44 -21.49 4.69
C ASP A 378 -22.05 -21.81 5.26
N GLU A 379 -21.80 -23.07 5.59
CA GLU A 379 -20.58 -23.49 6.29
C GLU A 379 -19.31 -23.21 5.48
N GLU A 380 -19.34 -23.39 4.16
CA GLU A 380 -18.19 -23.18 3.28
C GLU A 380 -17.83 -21.69 3.20
N THR A 381 -18.80 -20.85 2.89
CA THR A 381 -18.63 -19.38 2.84
C THR A 381 -18.22 -18.84 4.21
N ARG A 382 -18.80 -19.35 5.30
CA ARG A 382 -18.41 -18.95 6.66
C ARG A 382 -16.93 -19.23 6.93
N LYS A 383 -16.43 -20.41 6.62
CA LYS A 383 -15.00 -20.76 6.79
C LYS A 383 -14.07 -19.85 5.96
N GLN A 384 -14.49 -19.48 4.75
CA GLN A 384 -13.72 -18.54 3.93
C GLN A 384 -13.66 -17.15 4.60
N VAL A 385 -14.79 -16.66 5.11
CA VAL A 385 -14.88 -15.38 5.80
C VAL A 385 -14.06 -15.41 7.10
N GLU A 386 -14.16 -16.47 7.92
CA GLU A 386 -13.39 -16.64 9.17
C GLU A 386 -11.88 -16.48 8.97
N ARG A 387 -11.35 -17.04 7.87
CA ARG A 387 -9.92 -16.88 7.52
C ARG A 387 -9.55 -15.43 7.21
N LYS A 388 -10.46 -14.68 6.59
CA LYS A 388 -10.25 -13.26 6.23
C LYS A 388 -10.32 -12.34 7.44
N ILE A 389 -11.29 -12.56 8.34
CA ILE A 389 -11.52 -11.71 9.51
C ILE A 389 -10.58 -12.03 10.69
N ALA A 390 -9.79 -13.10 10.59
CA ALA A 390 -8.91 -13.52 11.67
C ALA A 390 -7.98 -12.38 12.12
N GLY A 391 -7.90 -12.14 13.44
CA GLY A 391 -7.18 -11.01 14.03
C GLY A 391 -8.03 -9.75 14.26
N TYR A 392 -9.30 -9.73 13.84
CA TYR A 392 -10.26 -8.66 14.11
C TYR A 392 -11.32 -9.11 15.11
N ALA A 393 -11.93 -8.17 15.84
CA ALA A 393 -12.89 -8.46 16.90
C ALA A 393 -14.18 -9.11 16.39
N ASP A 394 -14.66 -8.66 15.23
CA ASP A 394 -15.89 -9.12 14.59
C ASP A 394 -15.88 -8.80 13.09
N PRO A 395 -16.79 -9.40 12.28
CA PRO A 395 -16.83 -9.19 10.83
C PRO A 395 -17.06 -7.74 10.40
N VAL A 396 -17.86 -6.97 11.15
CA VAL A 396 -18.14 -5.56 10.86
C VAL A 396 -16.90 -4.70 11.13
N SER A 397 -16.26 -4.92 12.26
CA SER A 397 -15.00 -4.26 12.62
C SER A 397 -13.90 -4.54 11.60
N PHE A 398 -13.84 -5.77 11.07
CA PHE A 398 -12.91 -6.10 9.98
C PHE A 398 -13.15 -5.20 8.76
N TYR A 399 -14.39 -5.10 8.25
CA TYR A 399 -14.69 -4.28 7.08
C TYR A 399 -14.33 -2.81 7.30
N VAL A 400 -14.83 -2.23 8.39
CA VAL A 400 -14.61 -0.80 8.71
C VAL A 400 -13.13 -0.48 8.88
N ASN A 401 -12.39 -1.33 9.59
CA ASN A 401 -10.96 -1.10 9.84
C ASN A 401 -10.15 -1.26 8.55
N ARG A 402 -10.36 -2.32 7.77
CA ARG A 402 -9.61 -2.52 6.51
C ARG A 402 -9.87 -1.42 5.50
N LEU A 403 -11.12 -0.96 5.40
CA LEU A 403 -11.47 0.16 4.53
C LEU A 403 -10.83 1.47 5.01
N ALA A 404 -10.89 1.74 6.31
CA ALA A 404 -10.24 2.90 6.92
C ALA A 404 -8.70 2.86 6.75
N GLU A 405 -8.06 1.71 6.94
CA GLU A 405 -6.63 1.51 6.73
C GLU A 405 -6.21 1.86 5.30
N GLY A 406 -6.96 1.41 4.29
CA GLY A 406 -6.67 1.75 2.89
C GLY A 406 -6.82 3.24 2.60
N ILE A 407 -7.91 3.85 3.03
CA ILE A 407 -8.15 5.29 2.86
C ILE A 407 -7.10 6.11 3.61
N ALA A 408 -6.81 5.76 4.86
CA ALA A 408 -5.86 6.48 5.71
C ALA A 408 -4.42 6.41 5.16
N THR A 409 -4.02 5.29 4.59
CA THR A 409 -2.71 5.14 3.96
C THR A 409 -2.55 6.13 2.80
N ILE A 410 -3.56 6.23 1.92
CA ILE A 410 -3.55 7.22 0.84
C ILE A 410 -3.58 8.65 1.41
N ALA A 411 -4.46 8.92 2.37
CA ALA A 411 -4.62 10.25 2.95
C ALA A 411 -3.34 10.74 3.66
N ALA A 412 -2.66 9.88 4.40
CA ALA A 412 -1.41 10.18 5.09
C ALA A 412 -0.27 10.46 4.10
N ALA A 413 -0.19 9.68 3.01
CA ALA A 413 0.84 9.84 1.99
C ALA A 413 0.80 11.22 1.32
N PHE A 414 -0.40 11.74 1.08
CA PHE A 414 -0.61 13.00 0.37
C PHE A 414 -0.93 14.19 1.29
N ALA A 415 -1.00 14.02 2.61
CA ALA A 415 -1.28 15.11 3.53
C ALA A 415 -0.22 16.23 3.42
N PRO A 416 -0.64 17.53 3.46
CA PRO A 416 -1.98 18.04 3.69
C PRO A 416 -2.85 18.21 2.43
N ALA A 417 -2.37 17.79 1.26
CA ALA A 417 -3.08 17.92 -0.01
C ALA A 417 -4.39 17.09 -0.01
N PRO A 418 -5.45 17.53 -0.70
CA PRO A 418 -6.74 16.86 -0.68
C PRO A 418 -6.68 15.47 -1.31
N VAL A 419 -7.43 14.54 -0.72
CA VAL A 419 -7.65 13.18 -1.24
C VAL A 419 -9.15 12.98 -1.42
N ILE A 420 -9.60 12.90 -2.67
CA ILE A 420 -11.01 12.74 -3.02
C ILE A 420 -11.30 11.24 -3.15
N VAL A 421 -12.01 10.70 -2.16
CA VAL A 421 -12.35 9.29 -2.06
C VAL A 421 -13.73 9.05 -2.68
N ARG A 422 -13.76 8.32 -3.80
CA ARG A 422 -15.01 7.89 -4.41
C ARG A 422 -15.57 6.71 -3.61
N LEU A 423 -16.76 6.87 -3.06
CA LEU A 423 -17.50 5.80 -2.42
C LEU A 423 -17.80 4.69 -3.44
N SER A 424 -18.07 3.48 -2.97
CA SER A 424 -18.08 2.28 -3.82
C SER A 424 -19.07 2.38 -4.99
N ASP A 425 -18.60 2.05 -6.18
CA ASP A 425 -19.36 2.08 -7.43
C ASP A 425 -19.35 0.71 -8.14
N PHE A 426 -19.42 -0.35 -7.36
CA PHE A 426 -19.53 -1.69 -7.91
C PHE A 426 -20.86 -1.90 -8.62
N LYS A 427 -20.80 -2.55 -9.77
CA LYS A 427 -21.95 -3.13 -10.44
C LYS A 427 -22.37 -4.44 -9.74
N SER A 428 -23.59 -4.89 -9.97
CA SER A 428 -24.12 -6.11 -9.33
C SER A 428 -23.29 -7.35 -9.65
N ASN A 429 -22.80 -7.50 -10.88
CA ASN A 429 -21.91 -8.59 -11.26
C ASN A 429 -20.52 -8.51 -10.58
N GLU A 430 -20.01 -7.33 -10.30
CA GLU A 430 -18.74 -7.14 -9.59
C GLU A 430 -18.88 -7.48 -8.10
N TYR A 431 -19.93 -6.98 -7.44
CA TYR A 431 -20.26 -7.36 -6.06
C TYR A 431 -20.52 -8.86 -5.90
N ALA A 432 -21.18 -9.49 -6.90
CA ALA A 432 -21.45 -10.93 -6.89
C ALA A 432 -20.17 -11.79 -6.88
N ASN A 433 -19.03 -11.25 -7.34
CA ASN A 433 -17.75 -11.94 -7.35
C ASN A 433 -17.02 -11.92 -5.99
N LEU A 434 -17.42 -11.05 -5.06
CA LEU A 434 -16.89 -11.06 -3.70
C LEU A 434 -17.40 -12.30 -2.93
N ILE A 435 -16.63 -12.75 -1.95
CA ILE A 435 -17.02 -13.89 -1.09
C ILE A 435 -18.40 -13.62 -0.50
N GLY A 436 -19.33 -14.56 -0.70
CA GLY A 436 -20.72 -14.47 -0.26
C GLY A 436 -21.61 -13.53 -1.09
N GLY A 437 -21.09 -12.89 -2.17
CA GLY A 437 -21.84 -11.88 -2.93
C GLY A 437 -23.00 -12.41 -3.74
N ARG A 438 -22.86 -13.58 -4.36
CA ARG A 438 -23.87 -14.15 -5.28
C ARG A 438 -25.27 -14.28 -4.69
N GLN A 439 -25.40 -14.48 -3.40
CA GLN A 439 -26.71 -14.64 -2.74
C GLN A 439 -27.41 -13.30 -2.46
N TYR A 440 -26.71 -12.18 -2.54
CA TYR A 440 -27.26 -10.85 -2.22
C TYR A 440 -27.42 -9.96 -3.44
N GLU A 441 -26.79 -10.30 -4.56
CA GLU A 441 -26.80 -9.45 -5.75
C GLU A 441 -27.84 -9.90 -6.78
N PRO A 442 -28.62 -8.95 -7.33
CA PRO A 442 -29.57 -9.25 -8.40
C PRO A 442 -28.82 -9.61 -9.70
N GLN A 443 -29.46 -10.44 -10.51
CA GLN A 443 -29.06 -10.64 -11.90
C GLN A 443 -29.70 -9.54 -12.74
N GLU A 444 -28.87 -8.69 -13.35
CA GLU A 444 -29.29 -7.59 -14.20
C GLU A 444 -28.87 -7.84 -15.65
N GLU A 445 -29.73 -7.52 -16.60
CA GLU A 445 -29.38 -7.61 -18.03
C GLU A 445 -28.30 -6.62 -18.43
N ASN A 446 -28.30 -5.43 -17.81
CA ASN A 446 -27.28 -4.41 -18.02
C ASN A 446 -26.82 -3.80 -16.69
N PRO A 447 -25.87 -4.43 -15.98
CA PRO A 447 -25.36 -3.94 -14.71
C PRO A 447 -24.74 -2.53 -14.80
N MET A 448 -24.27 -2.12 -15.98
CA MET A 448 -23.70 -0.78 -16.19
C MET A 448 -24.71 0.33 -15.94
N LEU A 449 -25.97 0.12 -16.29
CA LEU A 449 -27.08 1.08 -16.12
C LEU A 449 -27.98 0.74 -14.93
N GLY A 450 -27.69 -0.33 -14.23
CA GLY A 450 -28.51 -0.92 -13.19
C GLY A 450 -28.26 -0.36 -11.78
N PHE A 451 -28.24 -1.27 -10.82
CA PHE A 451 -28.15 -0.99 -9.39
C PHE A 451 -26.70 -0.71 -8.97
N ARG A 452 -26.25 0.54 -9.14
CA ARG A 452 -24.90 1.02 -8.79
C ARG A 452 -24.89 2.44 -8.26
N GLY A 453 -23.82 2.83 -7.57
CA GLY A 453 -23.59 4.18 -7.07
C GLY A 453 -24.69 4.67 -6.12
N ALA A 454 -25.13 5.91 -6.30
CA ALA A 454 -26.08 6.59 -5.41
C ALA A 454 -27.37 5.79 -5.14
N SER A 455 -27.91 5.08 -6.15
CA SER A 455 -29.13 4.28 -5.97
C SER A 455 -28.97 3.15 -4.95
N ARG A 456 -27.76 2.55 -4.82
CA ARG A 456 -27.49 1.56 -3.79
C ARG A 456 -27.51 2.18 -2.40
N PHE A 457 -26.91 3.36 -2.24
CA PHE A 457 -26.73 4.01 -0.94
C PHE A 457 -28.05 4.39 -0.27
N VAL A 458 -29.07 4.71 -1.07
CA VAL A 458 -30.40 5.08 -0.58
C VAL A 458 -31.36 3.89 -0.50
N SER A 459 -31.02 2.76 -1.11
CA SER A 459 -31.91 1.59 -1.13
C SER A 459 -31.92 0.87 0.22
N LYS A 460 -33.08 0.29 0.55
CA LYS A 460 -33.24 -0.53 1.76
C LYS A 460 -32.36 -1.78 1.72
N GLU A 461 -32.07 -2.27 0.53
CA GLU A 461 -31.31 -3.48 0.29
C GLU A 461 -29.82 -3.28 0.56
N PHE A 462 -29.28 -2.05 0.51
CA PHE A 462 -27.84 -1.81 0.62
C PHE A 462 -27.44 -0.72 1.63
N ARG A 463 -28.39 0.00 2.19
CA ARG A 463 -28.15 1.13 3.10
C ARG A 463 -27.27 0.76 4.30
N ASP A 464 -27.46 -0.41 4.88
CA ASP A 464 -26.67 -0.95 5.99
C ASP A 464 -25.20 -1.22 5.59
N CYS A 465 -24.96 -1.61 4.35
CA CYS A 465 -23.60 -1.72 3.79
C CYS A 465 -22.96 -0.35 3.61
N PHE A 466 -23.71 0.63 3.12
CA PHE A 466 -23.26 2.00 2.97
C PHE A 466 -22.89 2.66 4.32
N GLU A 467 -23.60 2.29 5.40
CA GLU A 467 -23.22 2.73 6.74
C GLU A 467 -21.77 2.34 7.09
N LEU A 468 -21.31 1.15 6.67
CA LEU A 468 -19.95 0.71 6.95
C LEU A 468 -18.91 1.59 6.25
N GLU A 469 -19.17 2.03 5.03
CA GLU A 469 -18.31 2.98 4.31
C GLU A 469 -18.28 4.35 5.03
N CYS A 470 -19.44 4.85 5.43
CA CYS A 470 -19.55 6.09 6.20
C CYS A 470 -18.78 6.00 7.54
N ARG A 471 -18.86 4.88 8.23
CA ARG A 471 -18.12 4.63 9.48
C ARG A 471 -16.61 4.62 9.24
N ALA A 472 -16.14 4.01 8.15
CA ALA A 472 -14.72 4.02 7.78
C ALA A 472 -14.22 5.44 7.47
N MET A 473 -14.96 6.22 6.69
CA MET A 473 -14.65 7.63 6.39
C MET A 473 -14.59 8.49 7.65
N ARG A 474 -15.54 8.31 8.57
CA ARG A 474 -15.54 9.01 9.87
C ARG A 474 -14.31 8.64 10.70
N LYS A 475 -13.98 7.33 10.79
CA LYS A 475 -12.80 6.87 11.51
C LYS A 475 -11.55 7.57 10.99
N VAL A 476 -11.35 7.63 9.68
CA VAL A 476 -10.20 8.28 9.06
C VAL A 476 -10.15 9.77 9.40
N ARG A 477 -11.26 10.48 9.27
CA ARG A 477 -11.29 11.93 9.45
C ARG A 477 -11.25 12.35 10.92
N GLU A 478 -12.07 11.71 11.77
CA GLU A 478 -12.29 12.13 13.15
C GLU A 478 -11.32 11.45 14.13
N ASN A 479 -11.16 10.12 14.04
CA ASN A 479 -10.32 9.38 14.97
C ASN A 479 -8.84 9.45 14.59
N MET A 480 -8.50 9.32 13.29
CA MET A 480 -7.12 9.36 12.80
C MET A 480 -6.62 10.76 12.45
N GLY A 481 -7.51 11.77 12.46
CA GLY A 481 -7.15 13.16 12.25
C GLY A 481 -6.82 13.55 10.80
N LEU A 482 -7.15 12.71 9.82
CA LEU A 482 -6.85 12.94 8.40
C LEU A 482 -7.97 13.75 7.72
N GLY A 483 -8.06 15.03 8.07
CA GLY A 483 -9.09 15.96 7.57
C GLY A 483 -8.99 16.31 6.09
N ASN A 484 -7.90 15.96 5.41
CA ASN A 484 -7.69 16.17 3.97
C ASN A 484 -8.51 15.23 3.06
N VAL A 485 -9.25 14.28 3.63
CA VAL A 485 -10.14 13.37 2.89
C VAL A 485 -11.47 14.04 2.58
N TRP A 486 -11.85 14.06 1.29
CA TRP A 486 -13.17 14.47 0.81
C TRP A 486 -13.93 13.24 0.33
N ALA A 487 -15.26 13.27 0.39
CA ALA A 487 -16.10 12.22 -0.16
C ALA A 487 -16.54 12.56 -1.58
N MET A 488 -16.61 11.56 -2.47
CA MET A 488 -17.17 11.70 -3.80
C MET A 488 -18.27 10.66 -4.02
N ILE A 489 -19.44 11.13 -4.45
CA ILE A 489 -20.62 10.30 -4.70
C ILE A 489 -20.67 9.92 -6.19
N PRO A 490 -20.59 8.61 -6.53
CA PRO A 490 -20.67 8.14 -7.89
C PRO A 490 -22.11 8.00 -8.38
N PHE A 491 -22.31 8.11 -9.68
CA PHE A 491 -23.49 7.71 -10.45
C PHE A 491 -24.82 8.26 -9.91
N VAL A 492 -24.85 9.57 -9.65
CA VAL A 492 -26.04 10.27 -9.18
C VAL A 492 -26.92 10.65 -10.38
N ARG A 493 -28.09 10.03 -10.52
CA ARG A 493 -28.95 10.16 -11.71
C ARG A 493 -29.80 11.44 -11.70
N THR A 494 -30.30 11.82 -10.52
CA THR A 494 -31.20 12.96 -10.35
C THR A 494 -30.81 13.82 -9.15
N PRO A 495 -31.15 15.12 -9.14
CA PRO A 495 -30.95 15.97 -7.96
C PRO A 495 -31.64 15.45 -6.70
N GLU A 496 -32.80 14.78 -6.84
CA GLU A 496 -33.52 14.19 -5.72
C GLU A 496 -32.74 13.04 -5.11
N GLU A 497 -32.19 12.13 -5.93
CA GLU A 497 -31.31 11.05 -5.48
C GLU A 497 -30.07 11.62 -4.75
N GLY A 498 -29.50 12.72 -5.28
CA GLY A 498 -28.40 13.41 -4.63
C GLY A 498 -28.75 13.92 -3.22
N ARG A 499 -29.92 14.55 -3.04
CA ARG A 499 -30.39 15.00 -1.72
C ARG A 499 -30.56 13.83 -0.74
N GLN A 500 -31.14 12.72 -1.24
CA GLN A 500 -31.32 11.51 -0.42
C GLN A 500 -30.00 10.93 0.07
N VAL A 501 -28.96 10.86 -0.79
CA VAL A 501 -27.63 10.40 -0.40
C VAL A 501 -27.02 11.29 0.67
N ILE A 502 -27.07 12.62 0.51
CA ILE A 502 -26.56 13.57 1.51
C ILE A 502 -27.26 13.39 2.85
N GLU A 503 -28.59 13.16 2.85
CA GLU A 503 -29.35 12.94 4.08
C GLU A 503 -28.95 11.62 4.74
N VAL A 504 -28.78 10.54 3.97
CA VAL A 504 -28.31 9.25 4.49
C VAL A 504 -26.90 9.36 5.09
N MET A 505 -25.99 10.06 4.42
CA MET A 505 -24.65 10.32 4.95
C MET A 505 -24.71 11.11 6.27
N ARG A 506 -25.57 12.12 6.35
CA ARG A 506 -25.79 12.89 7.59
C ARG A 506 -26.31 12.01 8.73
N GLU A 507 -27.25 11.12 8.47
CA GLU A 507 -27.76 10.14 9.45
C GLU A 507 -26.64 9.22 9.96
N PHE A 508 -25.70 8.82 9.09
CA PHE A 508 -24.54 8.00 9.46
C PHE A 508 -23.36 8.81 10.00
N GLY A 509 -23.56 10.13 10.22
CA GLY A 509 -22.62 11.02 10.91
C GLY A 509 -21.59 11.68 10.00
N LEU A 510 -21.72 11.57 8.68
CA LEU A 510 -20.94 12.35 7.70
C LEU A 510 -21.75 13.57 7.25
N GLU A 511 -21.54 14.67 7.93
CA GLU A 511 -22.27 15.91 7.67
C GLU A 511 -21.40 16.87 6.83
N GLN A 512 -21.94 17.32 5.69
CA GLN A 512 -21.29 18.26 4.79
C GLN A 512 -20.90 19.55 5.51
N GLY A 513 -19.67 20.02 5.30
CA GLY A 513 -19.11 21.21 5.96
C GLY A 513 -18.58 20.96 7.38
N LYS A 514 -19.05 19.93 8.10
CA LYS A 514 -18.60 19.63 9.44
C LYS A 514 -17.13 19.14 9.42
N HIS A 515 -16.31 19.75 10.29
CA HIS A 515 -14.85 19.52 10.29
C HIS A 515 -14.20 19.69 8.90
N GLY A 516 -14.77 20.56 8.04
CA GLY A 516 -14.27 20.81 6.69
C GLY A 516 -14.54 19.69 5.70
N LEU A 517 -15.48 18.77 5.98
CA LEU A 517 -15.86 17.74 5.01
C LEU A 517 -16.48 18.37 3.77
N ARG A 518 -15.88 18.11 2.61
CA ARG A 518 -16.46 18.39 1.31
C ARG A 518 -17.06 17.12 0.71
N ILE A 519 -18.21 17.25 0.09
CA ILE A 519 -18.88 16.18 -0.63
C ILE A 519 -18.98 16.57 -2.10
N ILE A 520 -18.19 15.91 -2.92
CA ILE A 520 -18.10 16.13 -4.37
C ILE A 520 -19.02 15.13 -5.08
N MET A 521 -19.64 15.51 -6.18
CA MET A 521 -20.38 14.59 -7.05
C MET A 521 -19.48 14.19 -8.22
N MET A 522 -19.48 12.91 -8.58
CA MET A 522 -18.94 12.48 -9.87
C MET A 522 -19.92 12.86 -10.99
N CYS A 523 -19.48 13.75 -11.84
CA CYS A 523 -20.26 14.21 -13.01
C CYS A 523 -19.95 13.27 -14.19
N GLU A 524 -20.75 12.25 -14.35
CA GLU A 524 -20.48 11.16 -15.29
C GLU A 524 -21.72 10.69 -16.09
N LEU A 525 -22.87 11.33 -15.85
CA LEU A 525 -24.07 11.16 -16.67
C LEU A 525 -24.39 12.44 -17.43
N PRO A 526 -24.95 12.37 -18.66
CA PRO A 526 -25.39 13.57 -19.37
C PRO A 526 -26.36 14.44 -18.58
N SER A 527 -27.23 13.85 -17.74
CA SER A 527 -28.13 14.57 -16.84
C SER A 527 -27.40 15.46 -15.84
N ASN A 528 -26.19 15.09 -15.43
CA ASN A 528 -25.41 15.86 -14.49
C ASN A 528 -24.95 17.20 -15.08
N ALA A 529 -24.51 17.22 -16.33
CA ALA A 529 -24.13 18.43 -17.05
C ALA A 529 -25.36 19.29 -17.41
N LEU A 530 -26.45 18.66 -17.88
CA LEU A 530 -27.68 19.36 -18.24
C LEU A 530 -28.38 20.04 -17.06
N LEU A 531 -28.30 19.44 -15.87
CA LEU A 531 -28.90 19.96 -14.63
C LEU A 531 -27.84 20.42 -13.62
N ALA A 532 -26.68 20.87 -14.10
CA ALA A 532 -25.52 21.19 -13.27
C ALA A 532 -25.84 22.12 -12.11
N ASP A 533 -26.61 23.19 -12.34
CA ASP A 533 -27.00 24.14 -11.31
C ASP A 533 -27.78 23.49 -10.17
N GLN A 534 -28.70 22.57 -10.45
CA GLN A 534 -29.50 21.90 -9.44
C GLN A 534 -28.65 20.93 -8.60
N PHE A 535 -27.68 20.25 -9.22
CA PHE A 535 -26.73 19.42 -8.50
C PHE A 535 -25.76 20.26 -7.66
N LEU A 536 -25.34 21.41 -8.15
CA LEU A 536 -24.47 22.32 -7.40
C LEU A 536 -25.17 23.02 -6.24
N ASP A 537 -26.49 23.01 -6.15
CA ASP A 537 -27.21 23.39 -4.91
C ASP A 537 -26.98 22.39 -3.77
N ILE A 538 -26.58 21.14 -4.11
CA ILE A 538 -26.45 20.02 -3.17
C ILE A 538 -24.98 19.74 -2.84
N PHE A 539 -24.13 19.68 -3.86
CA PHE A 539 -22.73 19.25 -3.75
C PHE A 539 -21.75 20.44 -3.73
N ASP A 540 -20.55 20.21 -3.18
CA ASP A 540 -19.47 21.21 -3.08
C ASP A 540 -18.69 21.39 -4.38
N GLY A 541 -19.01 20.62 -5.41
CA GLY A 541 -18.39 20.68 -6.71
C GLY A 541 -18.49 19.37 -7.47
N PHE A 542 -17.85 19.33 -8.63
CA PHE A 542 -17.83 18.17 -9.50
C PHE A 542 -16.42 17.62 -9.69
N SER A 543 -16.32 16.29 -9.76
CA SER A 543 -15.22 15.59 -10.40
C SER A 543 -15.76 14.88 -11.62
N ILE A 544 -15.30 15.25 -12.81
CA ILE A 544 -15.87 14.73 -14.05
C ILE A 544 -15.31 13.34 -14.33
N GLY A 545 -16.19 12.35 -14.40
CA GLY A 545 -15.89 10.97 -14.80
C GLY A 545 -16.10 10.81 -16.31
N SER A 546 -15.13 11.27 -17.11
CA SER A 546 -15.28 11.36 -18.58
C SER A 546 -15.49 10.01 -19.25
N ASN A 547 -15.03 8.91 -18.66
CA ASN A 547 -15.22 7.58 -19.22
C ASN A 547 -16.70 7.19 -19.31
N ASP A 548 -17.43 7.24 -18.19
CA ASP A 548 -18.86 6.92 -18.16
C ASP A 548 -19.68 8.01 -18.86
N LEU A 549 -19.29 9.28 -18.74
CA LEU A 549 -19.94 10.36 -19.47
C LEU A 549 -19.88 10.15 -20.99
N THR A 550 -18.73 9.77 -21.52
CA THR A 550 -18.54 9.49 -22.95
C THR A 550 -19.36 8.28 -23.38
N GLN A 551 -19.27 7.18 -22.64
CA GLN A 551 -20.02 5.96 -22.91
C GLN A 551 -21.53 6.23 -22.98
N LEU A 552 -22.07 6.98 -22.02
CA LEU A 552 -23.50 7.26 -21.93
C LEU A 552 -23.96 8.34 -22.93
N THR A 553 -23.10 9.29 -23.26
CA THR A 553 -23.39 10.32 -24.27
C THR A 553 -23.46 9.72 -25.67
N LEU A 554 -22.53 8.84 -26.01
CA LEU A 554 -22.47 8.20 -27.34
C LEU A 554 -23.34 6.94 -27.44
N GLY A 555 -23.88 6.44 -26.30
CA GLY A 555 -24.72 5.24 -26.26
C GLY A 555 -23.95 3.98 -26.65
N LEU A 556 -22.71 3.84 -26.26
CA LEU A 556 -21.85 2.71 -26.58
C LEU A 556 -21.29 2.04 -25.33
N ASP A 557 -20.92 0.78 -25.47
CA ASP A 557 -20.20 0.03 -24.46
C ASP A 557 -18.70 -0.01 -24.80
N ARG A 558 -17.88 0.63 -23.96
CA ARG A 558 -16.42 0.71 -24.15
C ARG A 558 -15.70 -0.64 -24.04
N ASP A 559 -16.34 -1.62 -23.36
CA ASP A 559 -15.80 -2.97 -23.18
C ASP A 559 -16.21 -3.92 -24.31
N SER A 560 -17.04 -3.45 -25.25
CA SER A 560 -17.46 -4.23 -26.42
C SER A 560 -16.37 -4.29 -27.48
N GLY A 561 -15.82 -5.48 -27.73
CA GLY A 561 -14.79 -5.68 -28.76
C GLY A 561 -15.19 -5.25 -30.17
N LEU A 562 -16.49 -5.06 -30.45
CA LEU A 562 -17.00 -4.66 -31.76
C LEU A 562 -17.06 -3.15 -31.96
N ILE A 563 -17.42 -2.39 -30.93
CA ILE A 563 -17.69 -0.95 -31.04
C ILE A 563 -16.78 -0.08 -30.13
N ALA A 564 -15.90 -0.67 -29.33
CA ALA A 564 -14.98 0.07 -28.45
C ALA A 564 -14.12 1.11 -29.20
N HIS A 565 -13.82 0.87 -30.49
CA HIS A 565 -13.09 1.80 -31.34
C HIS A 565 -13.83 3.14 -31.61
N LEU A 566 -15.13 3.22 -31.33
CA LEU A 566 -15.95 4.44 -31.44
C LEU A 566 -15.86 5.29 -30.14
N PHE A 567 -15.28 4.74 -29.07
CA PHE A 567 -15.10 5.47 -27.82
C PHE A 567 -14.01 6.52 -27.99
N ASP A 568 -14.40 7.78 -27.91
CA ASP A 568 -13.47 8.92 -27.99
C ASP A 568 -14.02 10.09 -27.15
N GLU A 569 -13.32 10.42 -26.08
CA GLU A 569 -13.68 11.51 -25.16
C GLU A 569 -13.57 12.91 -25.82
N ARG A 570 -12.95 13.00 -26.99
CA ARG A 570 -12.79 14.26 -27.76
C ARG A 570 -13.96 14.60 -28.66
N GLN A 571 -14.97 13.75 -28.74
CA GLN A 571 -16.18 13.99 -29.54
C GLN A 571 -16.89 15.28 -29.09
N ASP A 572 -17.42 16.05 -30.06
CA ASP A 572 -18.03 17.35 -29.81
C ASP A 572 -19.17 17.27 -28.79
N ALA A 573 -20.01 16.23 -28.84
CA ALA A 573 -21.10 16.04 -27.88
C ALA A 573 -20.59 15.87 -26.45
N VAL A 574 -19.46 15.18 -26.26
CA VAL A 574 -18.83 15.00 -24.96
C VAL A 574 -18.23 16.32 -24.49
N LYS A 575 -17.48 17.02 -25.36
CA LYS A 575 -16.89 18.34 -25.05
C LYS A 575 -17.96 19.37 -24.68
N MET A 576 -19.12 19.36 -25.32
CA MET A 576 -20.23 20.25 -24.94
C MET A 576 -20.67 20.00 -23.49
N LEU A 577 -20.83 18.74 -23.07
CA LEU A 577 -21.22 18.41 -21.70
C LEU A 577 -20.10 18.74 -20.69
N LEU A 578 -18.84 18.51 -21.06
CA LEU A 578 -17.68 18.92 -20.24
C LEU A 578 -17.68 20.43 -20.02
N SER A 579 -17.82 21.22 -21.10
CA SER A 579 -17.86 22.68 -21.04
C SER A 579 -19.02 23.20 -20.17
N MET A 580 -20.22 22.60 -20.31
CA MET A 580 -21.38 22.96 -19.47
C MET A 580 -21.11 22.73 -17.98
N ALA A 581 -20.54 21.58 -17.61
CA ALA A 581 -20.23 21.26 -16.22
C ALA A 581 -19.14 22.18 -15.63
N ILE A 582 -18.07 22.43 -16.40
CA ILE A 582 -16.97 23.32 -15.99
C ILE A 582 -17.50 24.74 -15.77
N LYS A 583 -18.25 25.26 -16.75
CA LYS A 583 -18.82 26.62 -16.69
C LYS A 583 -19.73 26.80 -15.48
N ALA A 584 -20.66 25.88 -15.25
CA ALA A 584 -21.58 25.96 -14.11
C ALA A 584 -20.84 25.97 -12.76
N CYS A 585 -19.82 25.13 -12.58
CA CYS A 585 -19.01 25.14 -11.35
C CYS A 585 -18.27 26.48 -11.18
N ARG A 586 -17.65 27.00 -12.24
CA ARG A 586 -16.90 28.27 -12.21
C ARG A 586 -17.80 29.45 -11.87
N GLU A 587 -18.98 29.54 -12.51
CA GLU A 587 -19.95 30.63 -12.26
C GLU A 587 -20.44 30.64 -10.80
N ARG A 588 -20.47 29.48 -10.17
CA ARG A 588 -20.88 29.31 -8.77
C ARG A 588 -19.72 29.28 -7.77
N GLY A 589 -18.46 29.43 -8.22
CA GLY A 589 -17.27 29.39 -7.38
C GLY A 589 -17.10 28.05 -6.66
N LYS A 590 -17.53 26.93 -7.28
CA LYS A 590 -17.41 25.58 -6.77
C LYS A 590 -16.32 24.80 -7.48
N TYR A 591 -15.78 23.79 -6.77
CA TYR A 591 -14.71 22.95 -7.29
C TYR A 591 -15.11 22.23 -8.58
N VAL A 592 -14.21 22.18 -9.55
CA VAL A 592 -14.32 21.34 -10.74
C VAL A 592 -13.00 20.69 -11.11
N GLY A 593 -12.98 19.36 -11.10
CA GLY A 593 -11.87 18.55 -11.58
C GLY A 593 -12.33 17.51 -12.59
N ILE A 594 -11.37 16.86 -13.26
CA ILE A 594 -11.60 15.70 -14.10
C ILE A 594 -10.75 14.54 -13.60
N CYS A 595 -11.30 13.32 -13.60
CA CYS A 595 -10.60 12.12 -13.13
C CYS A 595 -10.72 10.93 -14.10
N GLY A 596 -11.28 11.14 -15.30
CA GLY A 596 -11.25 10.15 -16.37
C GLY A 596 -9.87 10.00 -17.00
N GLN A 597 -9.74 9.08 -17.93
CA GLN A 597 -8.46 8.78 -18.60
C GLN A 597 -8.10 9.76 -19.71
N GLY A 598 -9.07 10.46 -20.26
CA GLY A 598 -8.88 11.32 -21.42
C GLY A 598 -7.69 12.27 -21.35
N PRO A 599 -7.47 13.05 -20.26
CA PRO A 599 -6.30 13.92 -20.15
C PRO A 599 -4.97 13.18 -20.08
N SER A 600 -4.94 11.94 -19.57
CA SER A 600 -3.74 11.09 -19.55
C SER A 600 -3.40 10.53 -20.94
N ASP A 601 -4.44 10.18 -21.72
CA ASP A 601 -4.27 9.52 -23.02
C ASP A 601 -4.15 10.53 -24.18
N HIS A 602 -4.72 11.74 -24.02
CA HIS A 602 -4.83 12.75 -25.06
C HIS A 602 -4.32 14.12 -24.60
N PRO A 603 -3.07 14.48 -24.88
CA PRO A 603 -2.49 15.79 -24.50
C PRO A 603 -3.27 17.01 -25.03
N GLU A 604 -3.88 16.90 -26.20
CA GLU A 604 -4.73 17.94 -26.77
C GLU A 604 -6.02 18.16 -25.97
N LEU A 605 -6.58 17.10 -25.38
CA LEU A 605 -7.74 17.23 -24.50
C LEU A 605 -7.35 17.93 -23.18
N ALA A 606 -6.18 17.61 -22.64
CA ALA A 606 -5.67 18.27 -21.44
C ALA A 606 -5.47 19.80 -21.67
N ARG A 607 -4.95 20.21 -22.85
CA ARG A 607 -4.84 21.64 -23.21
C ARG A 607 -6.20 22.32 -23.33
N TRP A 608 -7.14 21.66 -24.03
CA TRP A 608 -8.50 22.19 -24.18
C TRP A 608 -9.21 22.37 -22.83
N LEU A 609 -9.07 21.40 -21.91
CA LEU A 609 -9.61 21.51 -20.54
C LEU A 609 -9.01 22.68 -19.76
N LEU A 610 -7.71 22.96 -19.93
CA LEU A 610 -7.07 24.14 -19.37
C LEU A 610 -7.70 25.43 -19.93
N GLU A 611 -7.93 25.52 -21.24
CA GLU A 611 -8.58 26.67 -21.91
C GLU A 611 -10.02 26.85 -21.41
N GLU A 612 -10.79 25.77 -21.16
CA GLU A 612 -12.11 25.82 -20.53
C GLU A 612 -12.08 26.30 -19.07
N GLY A 613 -10.90 26.29 -18.45
CA GLY A 613 -10.65 26.78 -17.09
C GLY A 613 -11.00 25.77 -16.00
N ILE A 614 -10.74 24.50 -16.22
CA ILE A 614 -10.85 23.47 -15.17
C ILE A 614 -9.87 23.74 -14.03
N GLU A 615 -10.25 23.43 -12.78
CA GLU A 615 -9.40 23.71 -11.61
C GLU A 615 -8.32 22.64 -11.41
N SER A 616 -8.65 21.37 -11.69
CA SER A 616 -7.70 20.27 -11.52
C SER A 616 -7.89 19.16 -12.55
N MET A 617 -6.77 18.47 -12.85
CA MET A 617 -6.76 17.24 -13.64
C MET A 617 -6.14 16.13 -12.81
N SER A 618 -6.86 15.03 -12.64
CA SER A 618 -6.36 13.84 -11.98
C SER A 618 -5.88 12.84 -13.02
N LEU A 619 -4.60 12.53 -12.98
CA LEU A 619 -3.90 11.74 -13.99
C LEU A 619 -3.47 10.38 -13.43
N ASN A 620 -3.23 9.43 -14.29
CA ASN A 620 -2.54 8.22 -13.92
C ASN A 620 -1.08 8.56 -13.55
N PRO A 621 -0.49 7.93 -12.52
CA PRO A 621 0.84 8.29 -12.03
C PRO A 621 1.94 8.28 -13.10
N ASP A 622 1.83 7.41 -14.10
CA ASP A 622 2.78 7.27 -15.21
C ASP A 622 2.73 8.43 -16.22
N THR A 623 1.66 9.21 -16.26
CA THR A 623 1.48 10.34 -17.19
C THR A 623 1.61 11.71 -16.53
N VAL A 624 1.77 11.76 -15.21
CA VAL A 624 1.81 13.02 -14.45
C VAL A 624 2.93 13.95 -14.92
N VAL A 625 4.17 13.45 -14.99
CA VAL A 625 5.36 14.26 -15.30
C VAL A 625 5.27 14.82 -16.70
N ASP A 626 4.94 14.00 -17.68
CA ASP A 626 4.84 14.41 -19.08
C ASP A 626 3.73 15.46 -19.29
N THR A 627 2.56 15.22 -18.72
CA THR A 627 1.44 16.17 -18.80
C THR A 627 1.75 17.47 -18.06
N TRP A 628 2.42 17.40 -16.90
CA TRP A 628 2.88 18.55 -16.14
C TRP A 628 3.79 19.45 -16.97
N LEU A 629 4.83 18.89 -17.58
CA LEU A 629 5.79 19.62 -18.40
C LEU A 629 5.12 20.21 -19.66
N MET A 630 4.23 19.45 -20.29
CA MET A 630 3.47 19.89 -21.46
C MET A 630 2.58 21.11 -21.14
N LEU A 631 1.81 21.06 -20.04
CA LEU A 631 0.92 22.16 -19.63
C LEU A 631 1.67 23.39 -19.14
N ALA A 632 2.77 23.20 -18.41
CA ALA A 632 3.63 24.30 -17.97
C ALA A 632 4.29 25.03 -19.15
N SER A 633 4.60 24.32 -20.25
CA SER A 633 5.14 24.91 -21.47
C SER A 633 4.08 25.69 -22.29
N ALA A 634 2.82 25.28 -22.22
CA ALA A 634 1.72 25.94 -22.94
C ALA A 634 1.31 27.30 -22.32
N SER A 635 1.74 27.59 -21.10
CA SER A 635 1.48 28.84 -20.39
C SER A 635 2.50 29.95 -20.72
N ARG A 636 3.54 29.65 -21.45
CA ARG A 636 4.56 30.59 -21.92
C ARG A 636 4.27 31.05 -23.35
#